data_21568246c9b2a1aa9588eccf340d88d5
#
_entry.id   21568246c9b2a1aa9588eccf340d88d5
#
_cell.length_a   1.000
_cell.length_b   1.000
_cell.length_c   1.000
_cell.angle_alpha   90.00
_cell.angle_beta   90.00
_cell.angle_gamma   90.00
#
_symmetry.space_group_name_H-M   'P 1'
#
loop_
_entity.id
_entity.type
_entity.pdbx_description
1 polymer ?
#
loop_
_entity_poly.entity_id
_entity_poly.type
_entity_poly.pdbx_seq_one_letter_code
_entity_poly.pdbx_strand_id
1 'polypeptide(L)'
;VLGDESDPASTAARQLAFWHDALAGAPELLELPWDRPRPVQQSGRGARVAFEIDADTHRGMLALAREHDASLFMVVHAALAVLLARLSTSDDIVVGTPVAGRGDRALDDLVGMFVNTVVLRARVDERERFDSLLRRVRSADLAAFGQADVPFERLVEALDPPRSTSYPPLFQVLLEFQDIERPEIALPGATARVLDLDPGLSPFDLQLSIAERPGGGSGVRAAFTYATDLFDADTVASFADRFVRILDAVTADASVTVGDVEIVTPRELATLAPARGRPAVSPQLWPELLSSVAAIVPEAVALSFEGRTVTYGELDAWSNRLARVLTSHGVGPESFVALGISRSIESVAAVWAVTKSGAAFVPVDPGYPPERIAYMLDDCRATLGLTTTAHRDVWPADAVSWLLLDDPGLRRRLDDVSPAPVTDDDRRTPLRYDHPAYLIYTSGSTGRPKGVVVTHRGLTNLNAEVREHFSITHRARVSHLASPSFDASLFELTKAFCAGATLVIVPPSVYGGEELARILREERITHAFVTPTALASLDPAGLDELRVLVVAGEACPPELVDRWAPGRHMYNGYGPSEATIETSVSPDMRPDTTVTVGGPAIGFHEVVLDERLRPVPIGVAGELYIAGAGLARGYHRRPELTASRFVADPFGAPGERMYRTGDVVRWRTDGTVEYXXXXASASNSARSTPPSPLTTTSPSR
;
A
#
# COMPACT_ATOMS: atom_id res chain seq x y z
N VAL A 1 28.36 45.56 9.56
CA VAL A 1 29.37 44.56 9.18
C VAL A 1 28.97 43.82 7.90
N LEU A 2 27.75 43.34 7.83
CA LEU A 2 27.28 42.58 6.65
C LEU A 2 26.94 43.46 5.43
N GLY A 3 26.70 44.75 5.66
CA GLY A 3 26.34 45.68 4.60
C GLY A 3 24.86 45.71 4.30
N ASP A 4 24.50 46.51 3.29
CA ASP A 4 23.10 46.68 2.88
C ASP A 4 22.71 45.60 1.87
N GLU A 5 21.62 44.92 2.10
CA GLU A 5 21.14 43.83 1.23
C GLU A 5 20.77 44.31 -0.19
N SER A 6 20.50 45.59 -0.37
CA SER A 6 20.25 46.18 -1.69
C SER A 6 21.53 46.43 -2.50
N ASP A 7 22.70 46.35 -1.85
CA ASP A 7 24.00 46.47 -2.51
C ASP A 7 24.53 45.08 -2.90
N PRO A 8 24.57 44.73 -4.17
CA PRO A 8 25.05 43.39 -4.59
C PRO A 8 26.49 43.09 -4.18
N ALA A 9 27.28 44.10 -3.84
CA ALA A 9 28.67 43.92 -3.40
C ALA A 9 28.76 43.63 -1.89
N SER A 10 27.68 43.76 -1.14
CA SER A 10 27.69 43.53 0.31
C SER A 10 27.78 42.05 0.63
N THR A 11 28.26 41.70 1.82
CA THR A 11 28.30 40.31 2.30
C THR A 11 26.88 39.77 2.45
N ALA A 12 25.95 40.57 2.97
CA ALA A 12 24.55 40.17 3.13
C ALA A 12 23.92 39.75 1.78
N ALA A 13 24.04 40.62 0.76
CA ALA A 13 23.45 40.32 -0.57
C ALA A 13 24.05 39.06 -1.19
N ARG A 14 25.38 38.90 -1.14
CA ARG A 14 26.03 37.72 -1.69
C ARG A 14 25.62 36.43 -0.97
N GLN A 15 25.55 36.45 0.37
CA GLN A 15 25.14 35.28 1.13
C GLN A 15 23.66 34.92 0.91
N LEU A 16 22.78 35.90 0.84
CA LEU A 16 21.36 35.64 0.54
C LEU A 16 21.20 35.06 -0.87
N ALA A 17 21.94 35.56 -1.85
CA ALA A 17 21.92 35.01 -3.22
C ALA A 17 22.39 33.54 -3.22
N PHE A 18 23.48 33.23 -2.50
CA PHE A 18 23.95 31.84 -2.33
C PHE A 18 22.84 30.95 -1.76
N TRP A 19 22.21 31.40 -0.67
CA TRP A 19 21.17 30.58 0.00
C TRP A 19 19.93 30.40 -0.88
N HIS A 20 19.56 31.42 -1.64
CA HIS A 20 18.46 31.32 -2.59
C HIS A 20 18.73 30.19 -3.62
N ASP A 21 19.94 30.17 -4.17
CA ASP A 21 20.32 29.14 -5.15
C ASP A 21 20.49 27.77 -4.49
N ALA A 22 21.15 27.69 -3.33
CA ALA A 22 21.45 26.43 -2.64
C ALA A 22 20.18 25.72 -2.18
N LEU A 23 19.15 26.49 -1.78
CA LEU A 23 17.91 25.91 -1.26
C LEU A 23 16.76 25.92 -2.29
N ALA A 24 17.02 26.36 -3.54
CA ALA A 24 15.99 26.36 -4.59
C ALA A 24 15.45 24.94 -4.80
N GLY A 25 14.12 24.78 -4.70
CA GLY A 25 13.46 23.50 -4.90
C GLY A 25 13.70 22.47 -3.80
N ALA A 26 14.20 22.90 -2.64
CA ALA A 26 14.35 21.99 -1.49
C ALA A 26 12.95 21.52 -1.01
N PRO A 27 12.82 20.28 -0.52
CA PRO A 27 11.53 19.81 -0.03
C PRO A 27 11.09 20.64 1.18
N GLU A 28 9.79 20.95 1.23
CA GLU A 28 9.21 21.72 2.33
C GLU A 28 9.16 20.91 3.62
N LEU A 29 8.92 19.61 3.49
CA LEU A 29 8.74 18.71 4.64
C LEU A 29 9.43 17.38 4.35
N LEU A 30 10.15 16.88 5.33
CA LEU A 30 10.75 15.53 5.26
C LEU A 30 9.79 14.54 5.94
N GLU A 31 9.23 13.63 5.16
CA GLU A 31 8.24 12.66 5.67
C GLU A 31 8.91 11.41 6.24
N LEU A 32 9.29 11.46 7.51
CA LEU A 32 9.83 10.31 8.24
C LEU A 32 8.69 9.35 8.63
N PRO A 33 8.99 8.08 8.96
CA PRO A 33 7.96 7.11 9.34
C PRO A 33 7.43 7.36 10.75
N TRP A 34 6.51 8.32 10.87
CA TRP A 34 5.90 8.68 12.15
C TRP A 34 4.88 7.64 12.61
N ASP A 35 4.72 7.54 13.94
CA ASP A 35 3.76 6.64 14.58
C ASP A 35 2.35 7.25 14.64
N ARG A 36 2.25 8.58 14.59
CA ARG A 36 0.99 9.33 14.68
C ARG A 36 0.92 10.41 13.61
N PRO A 37 -0.29 10.72 13.11
CA PRO A 37 -0.46 11.83 12.17
C PRO A 37 0.05 13.14 12.77
N ARG A 38 0.69 13.95 11.96
CA ARG A 38 1.22 15.25 12.38
C ARG A 38 0.07 16.16 12.85
N PRO A 39 0.18 16.75 14.05
CA PRO A 39 -0.87 17.63 14.56
C PRO A 39 -0.89 18.97 13.81
N VAL A 40 -2.04 19.64 13.82
CA VAL A 40 -2.19 20.97 13.22
C VAL A 40 -1.28 21.99 13.90
N GLN A 41 -1.03 21.82 15.20
CA GLN A 41 -0.13 22.68 15.96
C GLN A 41 0.84 21.79 16.77
N GLN A 42 2.13 22.01 16.60
CA GLN A 42 3.18 21.29 17.31
C GLN A 42 3.12 21.64 18.81
N SER A 43 3.16 20.62 19.69
CA SER A 43 3.11 20.85 21.12
C SER A 43 4.46 21.28 21.72
N GLY A 44 5.55 21.00 21.01
CA GLY A 44 6.91 21.24 21.51
C GLY A 44 7.37 20.21 22.54
N ARG A 45 6.56 19.21 22.88
CA ARG A 45 6.95 18.14 23.80
C ARG A 45 7.91 17.20 23.14
N GLY A 46 8.94 16.79 23.87
CA GLY A 46 9.96 15.87 23.36
C GLY A 46 10.35 14.80 24.37
N ALA A 47 11.12 13.85 23.86
CA ALA A 47 11.78 12.84 24.69
C ALA A 47 13.10 12.49 24.02
N ARG A 48 13.93 11.71 24.70
CA ARG A 48 15.30 11.46 24.26
C ARG A 48 15.63 9.96 24.32
N VAL A 49 16.24 9.46 23.26
CA VAL A 49 16.80 8.11 23.18
C VAL A 49 18.33 8.25 23.08
N ALA A 50 19.06 7.84 24.12
CA ALA A 50 20.52 7.88 24.14
C ALA A 50 21.08 6.55 23.62
N PHE A 51 22.20 6.61 22.90
CA PHE A 51 22.89 5.42 22.38
C PHE A 51 24.41 5.71 22.30
N GLU A 52 25.18 4.67 22.03
CA GLU A 52 26.64 4.80 21.93
C GLU A 52 27.13 4.31 20.58
N ILE A 53 28.14 4.99 20.06
CA ILE A 53 28.94 4.54 18.91
C ILE A 53 30.23 4.01 19.53
N ASP A 54 30.53 2.75 19.28
CA ASP A 54 31.64 2.11 19.95
C ASP A 54 33.01 2.63 19.49
N ALA A 55 34.05 2.20 20.20
CA ALA A 55 35.44 2.68 19.98
C ALA A 55 35.97 2.30 18.58
N ASP A 56 35.60 1.15 18.08
CA ASP A 56 36.09 0.66 16.78
C ASP A 56 35.47 1.43 15.64
N THR A 57 34.15 1.63 15.68
CA THR A 57 33.41 2.45 14.73
C THR A 57 33.91 3.90 14.77
N HIS A 58 34.11 4.46 15.97
CA HIS A 58 34.65 5.83 16.13
C HIS A 58 36.02 5.96 15.46
N ARG A 59 36.95 4.99 15.68
CA ARG A 59 38.25 5.00 15.02
C ARG A 59 38.11 4.93 13.51
N GLY A 60 37.18 4.10 13.03
CA GLY A 60 36.86 3.99 11.59
C GLY A 60 36.38 5.32 11.02
N MET A 61 35.48 6.01 11.73
CA MET A 61 34.96 7.33 11.31
C MET A 61 36.11 8.36 11.22
N LEU A 62 37.02 8.37 12.20
CA LEU A 62 38.17 9.29 12.19
C LEU A 62 39.14 8.96 11.05
N ALA A 63 39.35 7.67 10.76
CA ALA A 63 40.20 7.23 9.64
C ALA A 63 39.58 7.66 8.31
N LEU A 64 38.28 7.42 8.16
CA LEU A 64 37.51 7.80 6.95
C LEU A 64 37.56 9.31 6.72
N ALA A 65 37.36 10.09 7.78
CA ALA A 65 37.45 11.55 7.72
C ALA A 65 38.80 12.00 7.19
N ARG A 66 39.90 11.45 7.75
CA ARG A 66 41.24 11.79 7.33
C ARG A 66 41.53 11.38 5.86
N GLU A 67 41.06 10.20 5.47
CA GLU A 67 41.28 9.68 4.11
C GLU A 67 40.63 10.56 3.03
N HIS A 68 39.52 11.21 3.38
CA HIS A 68 38.76 12.03 2.42
C HIS A 68 38.83 13.54 2.70
N ASP A 69 39.81 13.99 3.53
CA ASP A 69 39.98 15.40 3.93
C ASP A 69 38.71 16.01 4.50
N ALA A 70 37.88 15.19 5.15
CA ALA A 70 36.60 15.60 5.77
C ALA A 70 36.77 15.73 7.30
N SER A 71 35.81 16.37 7.95
CA SER A 71 35.73 16.38 9.41
C SER A 71 34.85 15.21 9.89
N LEU A 72 34.99 14.87 11.19
CA LEU A 72 34.10 13.89 11.80
C LEU A 72 32.62 14.32 11.65
N PHE A 73 32.36 15.62 11.77
CA PHE A 73 31.03 16.19 11.53
C PHE A 73 30.49 15.81 10.14
N MET A 74 31.31 15.94 9.11
CA MET A 74 30.89 15.65 7.73
C MET A 74 30.60 14.16 7.52
N VAL A 75 31.34 13.27 8.19
CA VAL A 75 31.07 11.82 8.15
C VAL A 75 29.71 11.54 8.81
N VAL A 76 29.44 12.15 9.97
CA VAL A 76 28.17 12.03 10.69
C VAL A 76 27.03 12.59 9.83
N HIS A 77 27.23 13.78 9.22
CA HIS A 77 26.21 14.39 8.35
C HIS A 77 25.89 13.48 7.15
N ALA A 78 26.90 12.95 6.48
CA ALA A 78 26.69 12.04 5.34
C ALA A 78 25.92 10.78 5.76
N ALA A 79 26.30 10.17 6.91
CA ALA A 79 25.60 8.98 7.44
C ALA A 79 24.17 9.30 7.84
N LEU A 80 23.93 10.46 8.47
CA LEU A 80 22.59 10.92 8.83
C LEU A 80 21.75 11.15 7.56
N ALA A 81 22.34 11.76 6.52
CA ALA A 81 21.63 11.96 5.26
C ALA A 81 21.21 10.62 4.63
N VAL A 82 22.08 9.59 4.69
CA VAL A 82 21.72 8.25 4.23
C VAL A 82 20.55 7.69 5.04
N LEU A 83 20.61 7.79 6.38
CA LEU A 83 19.53 7.32 7.25
C LEU A 83 18.20 8.00 6.87
N LEU A 84 18.22 9.33 6.79
CA LEU A 84 17.02 10.11 6.51
C LEU A 84 16.46 9.80 5.12
N ALA A 85 17.32 9.66 4.11
CA ALA A 85 16.88 9.32 2.75
C ALA A 85 16.20 7.94 2.73
N ARG A 86 16.82 6.95 3.40
CA ARG A 86 16.29 5.58 3.43
C ARG A 86 15.02 5.45 4.29
N LEU A 87 14.78 6.38 5.22
CA LEU A 87 13.56 6.39 6.04
C LEU A 87 12.43 7.17 5.39
N SER A 88 12.75 8.25 4.65
CA SER A 88 11.73 9.14 4.06
C SER A 88 11.43 8.85 2.59
N THR A 89 12.21 8.01 1.95
CA THR A 89 12.18 7.76 0.50
C THR A 89 12.41 9.06 -0.33
N SER A 90 13.04 10.06 0.30
CA SER A 90 13.46 11.29 -0.39
C SER A 90 14.96 11.26 -0.65
N ASP A 91 15.37 11.62 -1.86
CA ASP A 91 16.79 11.73 -2.21
C ASP A 91 17.39 13.10 -1.84
N ASP A 92 16.56 14.04 -1.35
CA ASP A 92 16.94 15.43 -1.11
C ASP A 92 16.74 15.75 0.38
N ILE A 93 17.81 15.75 1.14
CA ILE A 93 17.79 15.83 2.60
C ILE A 93 18.30 17.20 3.06
N VAL A 94 17.48 17.87 3.88
CA VAL A 94 17.83 19.18 4.44
C VAL A 94 17.84 19.05 5.98
N VAL A 95 18.97 19.45 6.60
CA VAL A 95 19.10 19.46 8.05
C VAL A 95 19.64 20.83 8.52
N GLY A 96 19.26 21.24 9.73
CA GLY A 96 19.84 22.42 10.36
C GLY A 96 21.04 22.02 11.24
N THR A 97 21.98 22.93 11.45
CA THR A 97 23.05 22.73 12.41
C THR A 97 23.38 24.06 13.10
N PRO A 98 23.57 24.09 14.44
CA PRO A 98 24.00 25.30 15.11
C PRO A 98 25.48 25.55 14.89
N VAL A 99 25.86 26.83 14.71
CA VAL A 99 27.26 27.26 14.64
C VAL A 99 27.51 28.33 15.70
N ALA A 100 28.73 28.37 16.25
CA ALA A 100 29.06 29.25 17.37
C ALA A 100 28.95 30.76 17.05
N GLY A 101 29.11 31.14 15.78
CA GLY A 101 28.96 32.55 15.35
C GLY A 101 30.06 33.50 15.87
N ARG A 102 31.13 32.97 16.46
CA ARG A 102 32.24 33.75 16.95
C ARG A 102 33.42 33.64 15.96
N GLY A 103 33.28 34.33 14.83
CA GLY A 103 34.28 34.29 13.75
C GLY A 103 35.58 35.04 14.06
N ASP A 104 35.66 35.76 15.18
CA ASP A 104 36.83 36.53 15.58
C ASP A 104 37.12 36.27 17.05
N ARG A 105 38.38 35.98 17.35
CA ARG A 105 38.85 35.74 18.73
C ARG A 105 38.52 36.89 19.70
N ALA A 106 38.41 38.11 19.17
CA ALA A 106 38.01 39.27 20.00
C ALA A 106 36.61 39.12 20.61
N LEU A 107 35.78 38.19 20.07
CA LEU A 107 34.43 37.93 20.56
C LEU A 107 34.38 36.83 21.65
N ASP A 108 35.48 36.12 21.88
CA ASP A 108 35.46 34.93 22.77
C ASP A 108 35.11 35.31 24.22
N ASP A 109 35.58 36.46 24.71
CA ASP A 109 35.32 36.91 26.07
C ASP A 109 33.99 37.68 26.23
N LEU A 110 33.23 37.88 25.15
CA LEU A 110 31.95 38.61 25.22
C LEU A 110 30.81 37.69 25.64
N VAL A 111 29.99 38.13 26.59
CA VAL A 111 28.77 37.44 26.99
C VAL A 111 27.63 37.91 26.06
N GLY A 112 27.01 36.97 25.40
CA GLY A 112 25.92 37.26 24.45
C GLY A 112 25.49 36.06 23.62
N MET A 113 24.41 36.23 22.92
CA MET A 113 23.89 35.20 22.00
C MET A 113 24.58 35.37 20.65
N PHE A 114 25.48 34.46 20.33
CA PHE A 114 26.21 34.46 19.07
C PHE A 114 25.86 33.26 18.16
N VAL A 115 25.16 32.26 18.72
CA VAL A 115 24.80 31.05 17.96
C VAL A 115 23.90 31.41 16.79
N ASN A 116 24.27 30.92 15.61
CA ASN A 116 23.43 30.98 14.42
C ASN A 116 23.08 29.55 13.97
N THR A 117 22.14 29.41 13.05
CA THR A 117 21.78 28.12 12.45
C THR A 117 22.10 28.14 10.97
N VAL A 118 22.81 27.11 10.50
CA VAL A 118 23.14 26.91 9.10
C VAL A 118 22.29 25.76 8.54
N VAL A 119 21.83 25.90 7.32
CA VAL A 119 21.04 24.88 6.63
C VAL A 119 21.98 24.06 5.73
N LEU A 120 22.04 22.78 5.95
CA LEU A 120 22.85 21.83 5.17
C LEU A 120 21.94 20.99 4.28
N ARG A 121 22.31 20.84 3.01
CA ARG A 121 21.52 20.08 2.04
C ARG A 121 22.37 19.01 1.39
N ALA A 122 21.93 17.77 1.47
CA ALA A 122 22.61 16.63 0.87
C ALA A 122 21.66 15.90 -0.08
N ARG A 123 22.06 15.68 -1.30
CA ARG A 123 21.32 14.81 -2.21
C ARG A 123 21.95 13.43 -2.16
N VAL A 124 21.13 12.41 -1.96
CA VAL A 124 21.57 11.03 -1.72
C VAL A 124 21.09 10.15 -2.88
N ASP A 125 22.02 9.70 -3.72
CA ASP A 125 21.71 8.71 -4.75
C ASP A 125 22.04 7.32 -4.18
N GLU A 126 21.05 6.46 -4.05
CA GLU A 126 21.24 5.11 -3.51
C GLU A 126 22.18 4.25 -4.37
N ARG A 127 22.43 4.66 -5.62
CA ARG A 127 23.33 3.94 -6.53
C ARG A 127 24.79 4.36 -6.40
N GLU A 128 25.06 5.47 -5.68
CA GLU A 128 26.44 5.95 -5.52
C GLU A 128 27.14 5.29 -4.33
N ARG A 129 28.46 5.34 -4.34
CA ARG A 129 29.30 4.88 -3.23
C ARG A 129 29.31 5.92 -2.13
N PHE A 130 29.42 5.45 -0.88
CA PHE A 130 29.45 6.36 0.28
C PHE A 130 30.62 7.36 0.22
N ASP A 131 31.81 6.93 -0.22
CA ASP A 131 32.96 7.83 -0.34
C ASP A 131 32.70 8.98 -1.34
N SER A 132 31.90 8.73 -2.36
CA SER A 132 31.49 9.75 -3.32
C SER A 132 30.49 10.74 -2.70
N LEU A 133 29.51 10.22 -1.98
CA LEU A 133 28.56 11.03 -1.23
C LEU A 133 29.31 11.92 -0.22
N LEU A 134 30.24 11.35 0.54
CA LEU A 134 31.02 12.10 1.56
C LEU A 134 31.77 13.27 0.92
N ARG A 135 32.38 13.08 -0.25
CA ARG A 135 33.09 14.18 -0.96
C ARG A 135 32.12 15.31 -1.35
N ARG A 136 30.89 14.96 -1.80
CA ARG A 136 29.88 15.96 -2.15
C ARG A 136 29.35 16.68 -0.91
N VAL A 137 29.09 15.94 0.17
CA VAL A 137 28.65 16.51 1.45
C VAL A 137 29.72 17.48 1.96
N ARG A 138 30.99 17.06 1.94
CA ARG A 138 32.10 17.93 2.36
C ARG A 138 32.11 19.26 1.59
N SER A 139 31.95 19.18 0.26
CA SER A 139 31.96 20.40 -0.57
C SER A 139 30.77 21.31 -0.25
N ALA A 140 29.58 20.72 -0.07
CA ALA A 140 28.37 21.46 0.25
C ALA A 140 28.46 22.09 1.67
N ASP A 141 28.94 21.33 2.65
CA ASP A 141 29.08 21.81 4.04
C ASP A 141 30.08 22.97 4.12
N LEU A 142 31.25 22.85 3.45
CA LEU A 142 32.22 23.94 3.42
C LEU A 142 31.65 25.20 2.76
N ALA A 143 30.89 25.04 1.69
CA ALA A 143 30.21 26.18 1.05
C ALA A 143 29.20 26.82 1.98
N ALA A 144 28.39 26.02 2.67
CA ALA A 144 27.35 26.49 3.61
C ALA A 144 27.98 27.22 4.81
N PHE A 145 29.04 26.63 5.42
CA PHE A 145 29.72 27.25 6.55
C PHE A 145 30.41 28.58 6.15
N GLY A 146 30.84 28.70 4.89
CA GLY A 146 31.40 29.93 4.36
C GLY A 146 30.37 31.06 4.20
N GLN A 147 29.07 30.76 4.39
CA GLN A 147 27.99 31.74 4.22
C GLN A 147 27.12 31.84 5.51
N ALA A 148 27.75 31.62 6.66
CA ALA A 148 27.04 31.48 7.94
C ALA A 148 26.84 32.80 8.69
N ASP A 149 27.16 33.95 8.09
CA ASP A 149 27.06 35.24 8.80
C ASP A 149 25.65 35.81 8.83
N VAL A 150 24.81 35.52 7.81
CA VAL A 150 23.42 35.96 7.78
C VAL A 150 22.61 35.19 8.83
N PRO A 151 21.90 35.90 9.76
CA PRO A 151 21.07 35.18 10.73
C PRO A 151 19.99 34.31 10.08
N PHE A 152 19.71 33.16 10.69
CA PHE A 152 18.73 32.21 10.18
C PHE A 152 17.36 32.84 9.99
N GLU A 153 16.91 33.65 10.94
CA GLU A 153 15.62 34.33 10.86
C GLU A 153 15.56 35.23 9.61
N ARG A 154 16.68 35.89 9.28
CA ARG A 154 16.74 36.74 8.09
C ARG A 154 16.69 35.89 6.81
N LEU A 155 17.33 34.72 6.86
CA LEU A 155 17.27 33.76 5.73
C LEU A 155 15.81 33.30 5.51
N VAL A 156 15.10 32.96 6.58
CA VAL A 156 13.68 32.54 6.48
C VAL A 156 12.83 33.67 5.89
N GLU A 157 13.07 34.93 6.29
CA GLU A 157 12.36 36.07 5.72
C GLU A 157 12.64 36.25 4.22
N ALA A 158 13.91 36.10 3.83
CA ALA A 158 14.32 36.33 2.44
C ALA A 158 13.80 35.24 1.49
N LEU A 159 13.78 33.98 1.95
CA LEU A 159 13.31 32.83 1.14
C LEU A 159 11.79 32.67 1.18
N ASP A 160 11.14 33.25 2.19
CA ASP A 160 9.69 33.24 2.41
C ASP A 160 9.04 31.85 2.20
N PRO A 161 9.56 30.79 2.88
CA PRO A 161 8.96 29.46 2.74
C PRO A 161 7.56 29.42 3.33
N PRO A 162 6.72 28.44 2.94
CA PRO A 162 5.41 28.28 3.56
C PRO A 162 5.53 28.21 5.09
N ARG A 163 4.64 28.93 5.78
CA ARG A 163 4.64 28.98 7.24
C ARG A 163 3.59 28.04 7.81
N SER A 164 4.01 27.20 8.73
CA SER A 164 3.14 26.21 9.39
C SER A 164 3.28 26.30 10.90
N THR A 165 2.19 26.01 11.62
CA THR A 165 2.23 25.82 13.07
C THR A 165 2.57 24.35 13.41
N SER A 166 2.62 23.53 12.38
CA SER A 166 2.78 22.08 12.48
C SER A 166 4.25 21.63 12.40
N TYR A 167 5.13 22.47 11.80
CA TYR A 167 6.55 22.14 11.63
C TYR A 167 7.37 23.42 11.38
N PRO A 168 8.66 23.42 11.75
CA PRO A 168 9.55 24.57 11.50
C PRO A 168 9.90 24.70 10.01
N PRO A 169 10.14 25.95 9.53
CA PRO A 169 10.47 26.18 8.13
C PRO A 169 11.87 25.70 7.77
N LEU A 170 12.06 25.32 6.51
CA LEU A 170 13.30 24.92 5.86
C LEU A 170 13.81 23.53 6.25
N PHE A 171 13.75 23.13 7.53
CA PHE A 171 14.18 21.80 7.96
C PHE A 171 13.44 21.38 9.23
N GLN A 172 13.28 20.05 9.38
CA GLN A 172 12.63 19.47 10.55
C GLN A 172 13.58 18.58 11.35
N VAL A 173 14.81 18.40 10.86
CA VAL A 173 15.85 17.60 11.53
C VAL A 173 17.05 18.49 11.83
N LEU A 174 17.54 18.42 13.08
CA LEU A 174 18.72 19.17 13.50
C LEU A 174 19.88 18.19 13.78
N LEU A 175 21.08 18.54 13.31
CA LEU A 175 22.31 17.85 13.65
C LEU A 175 23.15 18.74 14.56
N GLU A 176 23.39 18.31 15.79
CA GLU A 176 24.17 19.04 16.76
C GLU A 176 25.44 18.25 17.12
N PHE A 177 26.59 18.88 16.94
CA PHE A 177 27.87 18.30 17.34
C PHE A 177 28.39 19.06 18.56
N GLN A 178 28.43 18.40 19.73
CA GLN A 178 28.82 19.03 20.99
C GLN A 178 30.33 18.90 21.21
N ASP A 179 31.04 19.93 20.81
CA ASP A 179 32.49 20.04 21.03
C ASP A 179 32.77 21.02 22.18
N ILE A 180 31.97 20.93 23.25
CA ILE A 180 32.16 21.80 24.40
C ILE A 180 32.86 20.99 25.52
N GLU A 181 34.12 21.32 25.79
CA GLU A 181 34.80 20.79 26.95
C GLU A 181 34.04 21.22 28.21
N ARG A 182 33.52 20.24 28.94
CA ARG A 182 32.85 20.52 30.20
C ARG A 182 33.92 20.98 31.19
N PRO A 183 33.82 22.21 31.72
CA PRO A 183 34.83 22.66 32.66
C PRO A 183 34.82 21.80 33.93
N GLU A 184 36.03 21.39 34.38
CA GLU A 184 36.17 20.75 35.67
C GLU A 184 35.97 21.81 36.73
N ILE A 185 34.85 21.69 37.46
CA ILE A 185 34.58 22.62 38.56
C ILE A 185 35.32 22.11 39.80
N ALA A 186 36.50 22.66 40.03
CA ALA A 186 37.32 22.32 41.18
C ALA A 186 36.86 23.13 42.41
N LEU A 187 36.18 22.47 43.34
CA LEU A 187 35.71 23.07 44.57
C LEU A 187 36.49 22.47 45.74
N PRO A 188 37.20 23.28 46.56
CA PRO A 188 37.93 22.73 47.70
C PRO A 188 37.02 21.96 48.64
N GLY A 189 37.32 20.68 48.85
CA GLY A 189 36.57 19.83 49.79
C GLY A 189 35.23 19.33 49.25
N ALA A 190 34.95 19.50 47.95
CA ALA A 190 33.68 19.02 47.33
C ALA A 190 33.95 18.43 45.95
N THR A 191 33.12 17.48 45.56
CA THR A 191 33.13 16.90 44.22
C THR A 191 31.91 17.44 43.43
N ALA A 192 32.18 18.14 42.36
CA ALA A 192 31.14 18.63 41.47
C ALA A 192 30.78 17.53 40.48
N ARG A 193 29.48 17.34 40.25
CA ARG A 193 28.95 16.39 39.26
C ARG A 193 27.89 17.07 38.42
N VAL A 194 28.07 17.01 37.13
CA VAL A 194 27.08 17.52 36.17
C VAL A 194 25.96 16.50 36.02
N LEU A 195 24.73 16.94 36.17
CA LEU A 195 23.55 16.13 35.94
C LEU A 195 22.93 16.53 34.57
N ASP A 196 22.79 15.55 33.69
CA ASP A 196 22.12 15.76 32.42
C ASP A 196 20.61 15.71 32.69
N LEU A 197 19.95 16.81 32.48
CA LEU A 197 18.49 16.90 32.62
C LEU A 197 17.85 16.93 31.23
N ASP A 198 16.84 16.09 31.07
CA ASP A 198 16.01 16.13 29.89
C ASP A 198 14.90 17.14 30.13
N PRO A 199 14.85 18.26 29.38
CA PRO A 199 13.78 19.24 29.57
C PRO A 199 12.42 18.77 29.06
N GLY A 200 12.35 17.64 28.36
CA GLY A 200 11.11 17.13 27.82
C GLY A 200 10.59 17.95 26.64
N LEU A 201 11.48 18.62 25.89
CA LEU A 201 11.13 19.53 24.82
C LEU A 201 11.84 19.13 23.53
N SER A 202 11.14 19.29 22.40
CA SER A 202 11.71 19.14 21.05
C SER A 202 11.09 20.17 20.11
N PRO A 203 11.85 21.17 19.67
CA PRO A 203 11.34 22.13 18.68
C PRO A 203 11.36 21.57 17.24
N PHE A 204 12.03 20.43 17.05
CA PHE A 204 12.16 19.75 15.74
C PHE A 204 11.51 18.38 15.81
N ASP A 205 11.23 17.82 14.63
CA ASP A 205 10.75 16.44 14.58
C ASP A 205 11.77 15.48 15.17
N LEU A 206 13.07 15.71 14.82
CA LEU A 206 14.17 14.85 15.26
C LEU A 206 15.43 15.71 15.38
N GLN A 207 16.23 15.46 16.41
CA GLN A 207 17.53 16.10 16.59
C GLN A 207 18.56 15.04 16.95
N LEU A 208 19.66 14.95 16.19
CA LEU A 208 20.79 14.09 16.51
C LEU A 208 21.86 14.93 17.20
N SER A 209 22.17 14.59 18.46
CA SER A 209 23.26 15.21 19.22
C SER A 209 24.41 14.19 19.33
N ILE A 210 25.60 14.64 18.98
CA ILE A 210 26.84 13.84 19.02
C ILE A 210 27.83 14.50 19.96
N ALA A 211 28.45 13.75 20.88
CA ALA A 211 29.44 14.26 21.81
C ALA A 211 30.59 13.27 21.98
N GLU A 212 31.81 13.68 21.66
CA GLU A 212 32.99 12.87 21.89
C GLU A 212 33.22 12.77 23.41
N ARG A 213 33.84 11.68 23.86
CA ARG A 213 34.08 11.46 25.27
C ARG A 213 35.23 12.37 25.78
N PRO A 214 35.03 13.09 26.89
CA PRO A 214 36.11 13.94 27.43
C PRO A 214 37.38 13.16 27.75
N GLY A 215 38.51 13.79 27.56
CA GLY A 215 39.81 13.21 27.92
C GLY A 215 40.33 12.15 26.95
N GLY A 216 39.81 12.12 25.71
CA GLY A 216 40.26 11.18 24.70
C GLY A 216 39.78 9.74 24.91
N GLY A 217 38.71 9.58 25.67
CA GLY A 217 38.06 8.26 25.84
C GLY A 217 37.56 7.69 24.54
N SER A 218 37.65 6.39 24.37
CA SER A 218 37.20 5.71 23.12
C SER A 218 35.67 5.67 23.02
N GLY A 219 35.17 5.90 21.82
CA GLY A 219 33.74 5.89 21.51
C GLY A 219 33.08 7.27 21.59
N VAL A 220 31.85 7.35 21.15
CA VAL A 220 31.07 8.59 21.06
C VAL A 220 29.70 8.38 21.68
N ARG A 221 29.27 9.35 22.48
CA ARG A 221 27.88 9.36 23.00
C ARG A 221 27.01 10.09 22.00
N ALA A 222 25.86 9.53 21.76
CA ALA A 222 24.89 10.08 20.81
C ALA A 222 23.49 10.03 21.41
N ALA A 223 22.61 10.88 20.92
CA ALA A 223 21.21 10.83 21.31
C ALA A 223 20.34 11.39 20.19
N PHE A 224 19.17 10.76 20.01
CA PHE A 224 18.09 11.38 19.28
C PHE A 224 17.09 11.99 20.27
N THR A 225 16.85 13.31 20.15
CA THR A 225 15.73 14.00 20.78
C THR A 225 14.63 14.12 19.73
N TYR A 226 13.39 13.83 20.11
CA TYR A 226 12.30 13.71 19.13
C TYR A 226 10.99 14.28 19.66
N ALA A 227 10.12 14.72 18.72
CA ALA A 227 8.78 15.21 19.04
C ALA A 227 7.87 14.02 19.40
N THR A 228 7.36 13.98 20.63
CA THR A 228 6.45 12.92 21.09
C THR A 228 5.07 13.02 20.42
N ASP A 229 4.79 14.13 19.74
CA ASP A 229 3.62 14.26 18.88
C ASP A 229 3.67 13.30 17.68
N LEU A 230 4.88 12.93 17.26
CA LEU A 230 5.10 12.14 16.03
C LEU A 230 5.58 10.73 16.30
N PHE A 231 6.48 10.55 17.27
CA PHE A 231 7.22 9.29 17.43
C PHE A 231 7.07 8.68 18.80
N ASP A 232 7.17 7.36 18.84
CA ASP A 232 7.34 6.55 20.03
C ASP A 232 8.83 6.28 20.27
N ALA A 233 9.19 5.97 21.51
CA ALA A 233 10.59 5.70 21.89
C ALA A 233 11.18 4.52 21.10
N ASP A 234 10.40 3.46 20.88
CA ASP A 234 10.87 2.26 20.16
C ASP A 234 11.18 2.57 18.69
N THR A 235 10.39 3.42 18.06
CA THR A 235 10.63 3.86 16.68
C THR A 235 11.94 4.62 16.59
N VAL A 236 12.17 5.57 17.51
CA VAL A 236 13.42 6.36 17.52
C VAL A 236 14.62 5.50 17.91
N ALA A 237 14.43 4.51 18.80
CA ALA A 237 15.49 3.54 19.11
C ALA A 237 15.88 2.74 17.86
N SER A 238 14.91 2.40 17.01
CA SER A 238 15.21 1.74 15.75
C SER A 238 15.99 2.64 14.78
N PHE A 239 15.73 3.96 14.79
CA PHE A 239 16.52 4.92 14.00
C PHE A 239 17.98 4.93 14.49
N ALA A 240 18.18 4.89 15.81
CA ALA A 240 19.54 4.84 16.40
C ALA A 240 20.28 3.56 15.99
N ASP A 241 19.63 2.41 16.07
CA ASP A 241 20.22 1.14 15.62
C ASP A 241 20.61 1.19 14.13
N ARG A 242 19.73 1.73 13.27
CA ARG A 242 20.00 1.86 11.84
C ARG A 242 21.16 2.84 11.58
N PHE A 243 21.23 3.93 12.34
CA PHE A 243 22.30 4.91 12.21
C PHE A 243 23.66 4.26 12.52
N VAL A 244 23.73 3.49 13.62
CA VAL A 244 24.95 2.77 13.98
C VAL A 244 25.33 1.75 12.90
N ARG A 245 24.35 0.99 12.35
CA ARG A 245 24.59 0.03 11.25
C ARG A 245 25.16 0.72 10.03
N ILE A 246 24.67 1.93 9.69
CA ILE A 246 25.20 2.70 8.57
C ILE A 246 26.66 3.04 8.85
N LEU A 247 26.97 3.56 10.06
CA LEU A 247 28.33 3.91 10.44
C LEU A 247 29.26 2.69 10.38
N ASP A 248 28.82 1.55 10.92
CA ASP A 248 29.61 0.30 10.90
C ASP A 248 29.92 -0.12 9.45
N ALA A 249 28.90 -0.08 8.58
CA ALA A 249 29.08 -0.49 7.19
C ALA A 249 30.06 0.41 6.44
N VAL A 250 29.90 1.74 6.57
CA VAL A 250 30.71 2.69 5.81
C VAL A 250 32.15 2.81 6.36
N THR A 251 32.34 2.54 7.65
CA THR A 251 33.69 2.52 8.25
C THR A 251 34.43 1.21 7.93
N ALA A 252 33.70 0.11 7.72
CA ALA A 252 34.27 -1.15 7.26
C ALA A 252 34.65 -1.07 5.78
N ASP A 253 33.84 -0.41 4.95
CA ASP A 253 34.11 -0.24 3.52
C ASP A 253 33.40 1.01 2.99
N ALA A 254 34.16 2.09 2.84
CA ALA A 254 33.66 3.36 2.30
C ALA A 254 33.21 3.27 0.83
N SER A 255 33.60 2.20 0.11
CA SER A 255 33.19 2.00 -1.27
C SER A 255 31.81 1.36 -1.40
N VAL A 256 31.17 0.99 -0.26
CA VAL A 256 29.83 0.39 -0.26
C VAL A 256 28.84 1.33 -0.96
N THR A 257 27.99 0.76 -1.80
CA THR A 257 26.88 1.53 -2.42
C THR A 257 25.88 1.91 -1.34
N VAL A 258 25.45 3.16 -1.31
CA VAL A 258 24.56 3.69 -0.27
C VAL A 258 23.29 2.82 -0.09
N GLY A 259 22.66 2.44 -1.20
CA GLY A 259 21.48 1.59 -1.17
C GLY A 259 21.75 0.14 -0.79
N ASP A 260 23.04 -0.30 -0.75
CA ASP A 260 23.38 -1.68 -0.36
C ASP A 260 23.63 -1.81 1.14
N VAL A 261 23.65 -0.71 1.87
CA VAL A 261 23.79 -0.74 3.34
C VAL A 261 22.52 -1.36 3.94
N GLU A 262 22.67 -2.43 4.71
CA GLU A 262 21.52 -3.13 5.32
C GLU A 262 21.02 -2.36 6.56
N ILE A 263 19.87 -1.72 6.42
CA ILE A 263 19.27 -0.97 7.52
C ILE A 263 18.06 -1.68 8.14
N VAL A 264 17.53 -2.74 7.51
CA VAL A 264 16.42 -3.51 8.08
C VAL A 264 16.99 -4.39 9.19
N THR A 265 16.32 -4.40 10.35
CA THR A 265 16.81 -5.17 11.49
C THR A 265 16.57 -6.67 11.27
N PRO A 266 17.36 -7.56 11.93
CA PRO A 266 17.11 -9.00 11.83
C PRO A 266 15.70 -9.39 12.25
N ARG A 267 15.11 -8.70 13.21
CA ARG A 267 13.74 -8.95 13.64
C ARG A 267 12.75 -8.65 12.52
N GLU A 268 12.90 -7.50 11.85
CA GLU A 268 12.04 -7.14 10.71
C GLU A 268 12.20 -8.13 9.56
N LEU A 269 13.44 -8.50 9.23
CA LEU A 269 13.69 -9.50 8.18
C LEU A 269 12.99 -10.83 8.50
N ALA A 270 13.03 -11.25 9.76
CA ALA A 270 12.42 -12.51 10.17
C ALA A 270 10.89 -12.51 10.14
N THR A 271 10.26 -11.32 10.29
CA THR A 271 8.81 -11.23 10.43
C THR A 271 8.09 -10.62 9.23
N LEU A 272 8.76 -9.75 8.47
CA LEU A 272 8.14 -8.97 7.40
C LEU A 272 8.78 -9.17 6.03
N ALA A 273 9.81 -9.99 5.94
CA ALA A 273 10.48 -10.23 4.66
C ALA A 273 10.63 -11.72 4.37
N PRO A 274 9.52 -12.42 4.03
CA PRO A 274 8.15 -11.93 3.85
C PRO A 274 7.28 -12.10 5.11
N ALA A 275 6.26 -11.26 5.25
CA ALA A 275 5.17 -11.50 6.19
C ALA A 275 4.29 -12.64 5.65
N ARG A 276 3.95 -13.60 6.48
CA ARG A 276 3.23 -14.81 6.03
C ARG A 276 1.87 -14.92 6.70
N GLY A 277 0.85 -15.15 5.89
CA GLY A 277 -0.46 -15.56 6.36
C GLY A 277 -0.44 -17.00 6.86
N ARG A 278 -1.59 -17.48 7.29
CA ARG A 278 -1.71 -18.89 7.68
C ARG A 278 -1.42 -19.80 6.48
N PRO A 279 -0.95 -21.03 6.71
CA PRO A 279 -0.64 -21.95 5.61
C PRO A 279 -1.83 -22.21 4.68
N ALA A 280 -1.56 -22.38 3.39
CA ALA A 280 -2.59 -22.72 2.40
C ALA A 280 -3.33 -24.00 2.80
N VAL A 281 -4.64 -24.02 2.57
CA VAL A 281 -5.45 -25.22 2.81
C VAL A 281 -5.32 -26.20 1.63
N SER A 282 -5.72 -27.46 1.86
CA SER A 282 -5.71 -28.48 0.81
C SER A 282 -6.62 -28.02 -0.34
N PRO A 283 -6.13 -28.02 -1.59
CA PRO A 283 -6.91 -27.50 -2.70
C PRO A 283 -8.18 -28.32 -2.98
N GLN A 284 -9.25 -27.61 -3.34
CA GLN A 284 -10.53 -28.18 -3.76
C GLN A 284 -10.94 -27.48 -5.07
N LEU A 285 -11.56 -28.22 -5.96
CA LEU A 285 -12.06 -27.61 -7.21
C LEU A 285 -13.28 -26.74 -6.88
N TRP A 286 -13.30 -25.52 -7.40
CA TRP A 286 -14.34 -24.55 -7.04
C TRP A 286 -15.77 -25.05 -7.32
N PRO A 287 -16.07 -25.74 -8.46
CA PRO A 287 -17.43 -26.23 -8.67
C PRO A 287 -17.89 -27.26 -7.62
N GLU A 288 -16.97 -27.92 -6.93
CA GLU A 288 -17.32 -28.86 -5.83
C GLU A 288 -17.94 -28.13 -4.64
N LEU A 289 -17.67 -26.83 -4.47
CA LEU A 289 -18.21 -26.04 -3.37
C LEU A 289 -19.75 -26.04 -3.39
N LEU A 290 -20.38 -25.73 -4.54
CA LEU A 290 -21.82 -25.73 -4.65
C LEU A 290 -22.39 -27.15 -4.45
N SER A 291 -21.82 -28.14 -5.12
CA SER A 291 -22.32 -29.51 -5.05
C SER A 291 -22.25 -30.10 -3.63
N SER A 292 -21.16 -29.82 -2.88
CA SER A 292 -21.03 -30.31 -1.52
C SER A 292 -22.05 -29.66 -0.56
N VAL A 293 -22.32 -28.36 -0.74
CA VAL A 293 -23.31 -27.67 0.09
C VAL A 293 -24.73 -28.13 -0.28
N ALA A 294 -25.01 -28.27 -1.60
CA ALA A 294 -26.30 -28.75 -2.09
C ALA A 294 -26.63 -30.16 -1.58
N ALA A 295 -25.60 -31.00 -1.41
CA ALA A 295 -25.78 -32.35 -0.85
C ALA A 295 -26.18 -32.32 0.65
N ILE A 296 -25.77 -31.28 1.36
CA ILE A 296 -26.03 -31.17 2.80
C ILE A 296 -27.36 -30.45 3.07
N VAL A 297 -27.64 -29.36 2.34
CA VAL A 297 -28.82 -28.52 2.57
C VAL A 297 -29.61 -28.25 1.27
N PRO A 298 -30.09 -29.30 0.56
CA PRO A 298 -30.69 -29.12 -0.78
C PRO A 298 -31.93 -28.23 -0.75
N GLU A 299 -32.67 -28.20 0.35
CA GLU A 299 -33.94 -27.42 0.45
C GLU A 299 -33.70 -25.97 0.91
N ALA A 300 -32.46 -25.62 1.33
CA ALA A 300 -32.18 -24.26 1.76
C ALA A 300 -32.17 -23.31 0.55
N VAL A 301 -32.61 -22.06 0.76
CA VAL A 301 -32.64 -21.05 -0.31
C VAL A 301 -31.20 -20.61 -0.60
N ALA A 302 -30.76 -20.85 -1.82
CA ALA A 302 -29.43 -20.42 -2.31
C ALA A 302 -29.48 -18.99 -2.88
N LEU A 303 -30.54 -18.66 -3.66
CA LEU A 303 -30.65 -17.38 -4.36
C LEU A 303 -32.01 -16.74 -4.06
N SER A 304 -32.02 -15.41 -3.92
CA SER A 304 -33.23 -14.60 -3.79
C SER A 304 -33.10 -13.38 -4.73
N PHE A 305 -34.11 -13.15 -5.58
CA PHE A 305 -34.11 -12.02 -6.53
C PHE A 305 -35.54 -11.60 -6.86
N GLU A 306 -35.92 -10.40 -6.46
CA GLU A 306 -37.24 -9.82 -6.77
C GLU A 306 -38.41 -10.78 -6.47
N GLY A 307 -38.38 -11.39 -5.29
CA GLY A 307 -39.42 -12.29 -4.84
C GLY A 307 -39.33 -13.73 -5.36
N ARG A 308 -38.40 -14.00 -6.30
CA ARG A 308 -38.11 -15.38 -6.75
C ARG A 308 -37.01 -15.98 -5.88
N THR A 309 -37.17 -17.25 -5.55
CA THR A 309 -36.13 -17.99 -4.83
C THR A 309 -35.74 -19.26 -5.56
N VAL A 310 -34.50 -19.70 -5.37
CA VAL A 310 -33.99 -20.96 -5.93
C VAL A 310 -33.26 -21.67 -4.78
N THR A 311 -33.55 -22.93 -4.56
CA THR A 311 -32.89 -23.71 -3.52
C THR A 311 -31.52 -24.20 -3.98
N TYR A 312 -30.68 -24.65 -3.04
CA TYR A 312 -29.36 -25.24 -3.35
C TYR A 312 -29.50 -26.44 -4.27
N GLY A 313 -30.47 -27.33 -4.01
CA GLY A 313 -30.73 -28.50 -4.85
C GLY A 313 -31.16 -28.13 -6.28
N GLU A 314 -32.03 -27.15 -6.40
CA GLU A 314 -32.48 -26.65 -7.71
C GLU A 314 -31.33 -26.03 -8.50
N LEU A 315 -30.51 -25.19 -7.84
CA LEU A 315 -29.37 -24.54 -8.47
C LEU A 315 -28.32 -25.57 -8.90
N ASP A 316 -28.04 -26.56 -8.05
CA ASP A 316 -27.08 -27.61 -8.36
C ASP A 316 -27.55 -28.42 -9.56
N ALA A 317 -28.83 -28.87 -9.55
CA ALA A 317 -29.43 -29.63 -10.66
C ALA A 317 -29.42 -28.85 -11.98
N TRP A 318 -29.82 -27.57 -11.93
CA TRP A 318 -29.83 -26.69 -13.10
C TRP A 318 -28.41 -26.54 -13.69
N SER A 319 -27.43 -26.20 -12.83
CA SER A 319 -26.07 -26.02 -13.29
C SER A 319 -25.42 -27.32 -13.77
N ASN A 320 -25.79 -28.49 -13.20
CA ASN A 320 -25.31 -29.80 -13.69
C ASN A 320 -25.83 -30.08 -15.09
N ARG A 321 -27.12 -29.84 -15.35
CA ARG A 321 -27.73 -30.03 -16.68
C ARG A 321 -27.10 -29.10 -17.70
N LEU A 322 -26.99 -27.81 -17.37
CA LEU A 322 -26.41 -26.81 -18.28
C LEU A 322 -24.93 -27.12 -18.57
N ALA A 323 -24.15 -27.57 -17.56
CA ALA A 323 -22.76 -27.97 -17.78
C ALA A 323 -22.63 -29.07 -18.82
N ARG A 324 -23.51 -30.09 -18.79
CA ARG A 324 -23.51 -31.16 -19.79
C ARG A 324 -23.86 -30.66 -21.17
N VAL A 325 -24.81 -29.70 -21.26
CA VAL A 325 -25.12 -29.06 -22.55
C VAL A 325 -23.88 -28.32 -23.05
N LEU A 326 -23.17 -27.57 -22.18
CA LEU A 326 -21.96 -26.87 -22.59
C LEU A 326 -20.88 -27.85 -23.09
N THR A 327 -20.70 -28.96 -22.41
CA THR A 327 -19.74 -30.01 -22.82
C THR A 327 -20.10 -30.56 -24.20
N SER A 328 -21.40 -30.75 -24.50
CA SER A 328 -21.84 -31.21 -25.81
C SER A 328 -21.54 -30.22 -26.94
N HIS A 329 -21.30 -28.94 -26.60
CA HIS A 329 -20.85 -27.90 -27.54
C HIS A 329 -19.33 -27.74 -27.59
N GLY A 330 -18.57 -28.70 -27.00
CA GLY A 330 -17.11 -28.67 -27.05
C GLY A 330 -16.45 -27.88 -25.95
N VAL A 331 -17.23 -27.41 -24.96
CA VAL A 331 -16.72 -26.64 -23.82
C VAL A 331 -16.08 -27.58 -22.80
N GLY A 332 -14.95 -27.18 -22.20
CA GLY A 332 -14.24 -27.97 -21.17
C GLY A 332 -13.00 -27.26 -20.66
N PRO A 333 -12.14 -27.97 -19.93
CA PRO A 333 -10.91 -27.35 -19.43
C PRO A 333 -10.10 -26.63 -20.51
N GLU A 334 -9.55 -25.48 -20.16
CA GLU A 334 -8.82 -24.55 -21.04
C GLU A 334 -9.72 -23.83 -22.08
N SER A 335 -11.06 -24.03 -22.04
CA SER A 335 -12.00 -23.24 -22.84
C SER A 335 -12.47 -22.02 -22.05
N PHE A 336 -12.84 -20.96 -22.78
CA PHE A 336 -13.46 -19.76 -22.21
C PHE A 336 -14.91 -19.66 -22.70
N VAL A 337 -15.83 -19.31 -21.78
CA VAL A 337 -17.25 -19.10 -22.09
C VAL A 337 -17.63 -17.68 -21.70
N ALA A 338 -18.09 -16.89 -22.68
CA ALA A 338 -18.51 -15.51 -22.42
C ALA A 338 -19.86 -15.50 -21.68
N LEU A 339 -19.98 -14.71 -20.61
CA LEU A 339 -21.23 -14.51 -19.87
C LEU A 339 -21.73 -13.09 -20.14
N GLY A 340 -22.64 -12.96 -21.09
CA GLY A 340 -23.28 -11.70 -21.46
C GLY A 340 -24.61 -11.52 -20.71
N ILE A 341 -24.55 -11.49 -19.38
CA ILE A 341 -25.75 -11.51 -18.54
C ILE A 341 -25.57 -10.54 -17.36
N SER A 342 -26.53 -9.64 -17.16
CA SER A 342 -26.56 -8.79 -15.96
C SER A 342 -26.86 -9.62 -14.71
N ARG A 343 -26.56 -9.07 -13.51
CA ARG A 343 -26.84 -9.74 -12.24
C ARG A 343 -28.28 -10.29 -12.24
N SER A 344 -28.41 -11.59 -12.04
CA SER A 344 -29.70 -12.31 -12.05
C SER A 344 -29.48 -13.73 -11.54
N ILE A 345 -30.55 -14.45 -11.32
CA ILE A 345 -30.50 -15.90 -11.01
C ILE A 345 -29.80 -16.65 -12.13
N GLU A 346 -30.09 -16.28 -13.37
CA GLU A 346 -29.50 -16.88 -14.56
C GLU A 346 -27.98 -16.67 -14.64
N SER A 347 -27.49 -15.48 -14.24
CA SER A 347 -26.05 -15.22 -14.25
C SER A 347 -25.30 -16.09 -13.23
N VAL A 348 -25.86 -16.31 -12.04
CA VAL A 348 -25.25 -17.18 -11.03
C VAL A 348 -25.27 -18.64 -11.51
N ALA A 349 -26.39 -19.11 -12.05
CA ALA A 349 -26.51 -20.47 -12.58
C ALA A 349 -25.49 -20.70 -13.70
N ALA A 350 -25.27 -19.70 -14.56
CA ALA A 350 -24.30 -19.77 -15.66
C ALA A 350 -22.86 -19.89 -15.13
N VAL A 351 -22.48 -19.13 -14.10
CA VAL A 351 -21.16 -19.23 -13.47
C VAL A 351 -20.92 -20.68 -13.00
N TRP A 352 -21.86 -21.26 -12.28
CA TRP A 352 -21.70 -22.64 -11.76
C TRP A 352 -21.67 -23.66 -12.89
N ALA A 353 -22.51 -23.49 -13.92
CA ALA A 353 -22.53 -24.43 -15.05
C ALA A 353 -21.21 -24.42 -15.82
N VAL A 354 -20.66 -23.23 -16.08
CA VAL A 354 -19.39 -23.10 -16.81
C VAL A 354 -18.26 -23.76 -16.02
N THR A 355 -18.15 -23.45 -14.72
CA THR A 355 -17.09 -24.04 -13.90
C THR A 355 -17.25 -25.55 -13.75
N LYS A 356 -18.48 -26.07 -13.68
CA LYS A 356 -18.74 -27.51 -13.61
C LYS A 356 -18.33 -28.23 -14.90
N SER A 357 -18.49 -27.57 -16.07
CA SER A 357 -18.01 -28.13 -17.35
C SER A 357 -16.48 -28.17 -17.43
N GLY A 358 -15.79 -27.48 -16.51
CA GLY A 358 -14.34 -27.38 -16.45
C GLY A 358 -13.79 -26.13 -17.13
N ALA A 359 -14.64 -25.34 -17.78
CA ALA A 359 -14.25 -24.14 -18.50
C ALA A 359 -14.16 -22.91 -17.55
N ALA A 360 -13.49 -21.88 -18.04
CA ALA A 360 -13.41 -20.60 -17.36
C ALA A 360 -14.49 -19.64 -17.91
N PHE A 361 -15.22 -18.98 -17.04
CA PHE A 361 -16.18 -17.97 -17.48
C PHE A 361 -15.52 -16.62 -17.67
N VAL A 362 -16.07 -15.83 -18.61
CA VAL A 362 -15.59 -14.48 -18.94
C VAL A 362 -16.78 -13.53 -18.89
N PRO A 363 -16.96 -12.78 -17.80
CA PRO A 363 -18.08 -11.84 -17.74
C PRO A 363 -17.89 -10.70 -18.74
N VAL A 364 -18.91 -10.42 -19.53
CA VAL A 364 -18.94 -9.30 -20.48
C VAL A 364 -20.23 -8.53 -20.23
N ASP A 365 -20.12 -7.37 -19.61
CA ASP A 365 -21.30 -6.57 -19.23
C ASP A 365 -22.02 -6.06 -20.49
N PRO A 366 -23.31 -6.39 -20.67
CA PRO A 366 -24.07 -5.89 -21.83
C PRO A 366 -24.21 -4.37 -21.86
N GLY A 367 -23.94 -3.68 -20.77
CA GLY A 367 -23.94 -2.21 -20.70
C GLY A 367 -22.64 -1.55 -21.18
N TYR A 368 -21.61 -2.32 -21.52
CA TYR A 368 -20.34 -1.75 -22.00
C TYR A 368 -20.49 -1.17 -23.42
N PRO A 369 -19.65 -0.18 -23.77
CA PRO A 369 -19.60 0.32 -25.15
C PRO A 369 -19.34 -0.84 -26.14
N PRO A 370 -19.97 -0.81 -27.32
CA PRO A 370 -19.81 -1.88 -28.30
C PRO A 370 -18.36 -2.22 -28.68
N GLU A 371 -17.49 -1.20 -28.75
CA GLU A 371 -16.07 -1.39 -29.06
C GLU A 371 -15.36 -2.20 -27.96
N ARG A 372 -15.72 -1.97 -26.68
CA ARG A 372 -15.16 -2.71 -25.57
C ARG A 372 -15.65 -4.16 -25.58
N ILE A 373 -16.93 -4.37 -25.85
CA ILE A 373 -17.52 -5.72 -26.01
C ILE A 373 -16.80 -6.49 -27.13
N ALA A 374 -16.68 -5.87 -28.29
CA ALA A 374 -16.02 -6.50 -29.45
C ALA A 374 -14.58 -6.88 -29.14
N TYR A 375 -13.84 -5.95 -28.48
CA TYR A 375 -12.46 -6.21 -28.07
C TYR A 375 -12.36 -7.40 -27.10
N MET A 376 -13.21 -7.44 -26.07
CA MET A 376 -13.16 -8.50 -25.04
C MET A 376 -13.48 -9.87 -25.68
N LEU A 377 -14.48 -9.94 -26.55
CA LEU A 377 -14.86 -11.20 -27.22
C LEU A 377 -13.76 -11.69 -28.17
N ASP A 378 -13.13 -10.78 -28.93
CA ASP A 378 -12.03 -11.15 -29.83
C ASP A 378 -10.79 -11.59 -29.02
N ASP A 379 -10.46 -10.87 -27.95
CA ASP A 379 -9.27 -11.17 -27.14
C ASP A 379 -9.40 -12.49 -26.40
N CYS A 380 -10.57 -12.77 -25.76
CA CYS A 380 -10.75 -13.98 -24.96
C CYS A 380 -10.92 -15.24 -25.81
N ARG A 381 -11.34 -15.12 -27.09
CA ARG A 381 -11.62 -16.25 -28.00
C ARG A 381 -12.56 -17.26 -27.35
N ALA A 382 -13.66 -16.77 -26.79
CA ALA A 382 -14.63 -17.65 -26.14
C ALA A 382 -15.16 -18.73 -27.12
N THR A 383 -15.22 -19.96 -26.64
CA THR A 383 -15.77 -21.09 -27.41
C THR A 383 -17.27 -20.91 -27.64
N LEU A 384 -17.96 -20.32 -26.67
CA LEU A 384 -19.41 -20.18 -26.63
C LEU A 384 -19.76 -18.99 -25.73
N GLY A 385 -20.94 -18.40 -25.95
CA GLY A 385 -21.47 -17.36 -25.09
C GLY A 385 -22.80 -17.76 -24.47
N LEU A 386 -23.07 -17.32 -23.26
CA LEU A 386 -24.37 -17.46 -22.58
C LEU A 386 -24.98 -16.08 -22.41
N THR A 387 -26.24 -15.91 -22.76
CA THR A 387 -26.94 -14.65 -22.61
C THR A 387 -28.45 -14.91 -22.40
N THR A 388 -29.25 -13.87 -22.37
CA THR A 388 -30.73 -13.96 -22.33
C THR A 388 -31.33 -13.21 -23.51
N THR A 389 -32.58 -13.45 -23.78
CA THR A 389 -33.33 -12.78 -24.85
C THR A 389 -33.26 -11.25 -24.71
N ALA A 390 -33.27 -10.76 -23.49
CA ALA A 390 -33.19 -9.32 -23.16
C ALA A 390 -31.92 -8.65 -23.70
N HIS A 391 -30.83 -9.39 -23.82
CA HIS A 391 -29.53 -8.85 -24.27
C HIS A 391 -29.11 -9.39 -25.65
N ARG A 392 -29.99 -10.12 -26.33
CA ARG A 392 -29.63 -10.80 -27.61
C ARG A 392 -29.02 -9.85 -28.63
N ASP A 393 -29.58 -8.66 -28.78
CA ASP A 393 -29.21 -7.74 -29.85
C ASP A 393 -27.97 -6.89 -29.52
N VAL A 394 -27.39 -7.06 -28.33
CA VAL A 394 -26.15 -6.36 -27.89
C VAL A 394 -24.90 -6.96 -28.55
N TRP A 395 -24.94 -8.26 -28.88
CA TRP A 395 -23.73 -9.02 -29.23
C TRP A 395 -23.43 -8.97 -30.74
N PRO A 396 -22.14 -8.76 -31.11
CA PRO A 396 -21.77 -8.83 -32.53
C PRO A 396 -22.13 -10.21 -33.13
N ALA A 397 -22.72 -10.22 -34.28
CA ALA A 397 -23.33 -11.42 -34.88
C ALA A 397 -22.34 -12.57 -35.10
N ASP A 398 -21.09 -12.26 -35.45
CA ASP A 398 -20.10 -13.26 -35.86
C ASP A 398 -19.00 -13.50 -34.80
N ALA A 399 -19.10 -12.88 -33.62
CA ALA A 399 -18.02 -12.95 -32.62
C ALA A 399 -18.00 -14.30 -31.87
N VAL A 400 -19.17 -14.77 -31.44
CA VAL A 400 -19.34 -15.98 -30.62
C VAL A 400 -20.74 -16.55 -30.87
N SER A 401 -20.90 -17.86 -30.83
CA SER A 401 -22.23 -18.51 -30.83
C SER A 401 -22.86 -18.31 -29.43
N TRP A 402 -24.09 -17.80 -29.38
CA TRP A 402 -24.77 -17.51 -28.12
C TRP A 402 -25.90 -18.48 -27.83
N LEU A 403 -25.92 -19.07 -26.62
CA LEU A 403 -27.09 -19.82 -26.11
C LEU A 403 -27.92 -18.87 -25.24
N LEU A 404 -29.22 -18.83 -25.52
CA LEU A 404 -30.16 -18.01 -24.74
C LEU A 404 -30.71 -18.84 -23.57
N LEU A 405 -30.38 -18.50 -22.35
CA LEU A 405 -30.76 -19.28 -21.15
C LEU A 405 -32.27 -19.28 -20.90
N ASP A 406 -32.98 -18.29 -21.41
CA ASP A 406 -34.43 -18.17 -21.28
C ASP A 406 -35.19 -18.71 -22.50
N ASP A 407 -34.48 -19.31 -23.48
CA ASP A 407 -35.13 -19.92 -24.66
C ASP A 407 -35.91 -21.18 -24.29
N PRO A 408 -37.19 -21.27 -24.65
CA PRO A 408 -38.00 -22.47 -24.35
C PRO A 408 -37.44 -23.77 -24.91
N GLY A 409 -36.74 -23.70 -26.07
CA GLY A 409 -36.09 -24.87 -26.65
C GLY A 409 -34.94 -25.39 -25.80
N LEU A 410 -34.12 -24.48 -25.31
CA LEU A 410 -33.03 -24.84 -24.38
C LEU A 410 -33.58 -25.43 -23.09
N ARG A 411 -34.67 -24.83 -22.56
CA ARG A 411 -35.29 -25.32 -21.31
C ARG A 411 -35.76 -26.77 -21.46
N ARG A 412 -36.46 -27.08 -22.55
CA ARG A 412 -36.92 -28.47 -22.84
C ARG A 412 -35.73 -29.42 -22.96
N ARG A 413 -34.66 -28.98 -23.64
CA ARG A 413 -33.42 -29.76 -23.77
C ARG A 413 -32.78 -30.05 -22.43
N LEU A 414 -32.78 -29.06 -21.51
CA LEU A 414 -32.24 -29.24 -20.16
C LEU A 414 -33.05 -30.26 -19.35
N ASP A 415 -34.38 -30.32 -19.54
CA ASP A 415 -35.23 -31.28 -18.84
C ASP A 415 -34.87 -32.74 -19.16
N ASP A 416 -34.33 -32.99 -20.37
CA ASP A 416 -33.90 -34.33 -20.84
C ASP A 416 -32.50 -34.70 -20.38
N VAL A 417 -31.74 -33.77 -19.71
CA VAL A 417 -30.35 -33.96 -19.30
C VAL A 417 -30.28 -34.34 -17.82
N SER A 418 -29.38 -35.25 -17.46
CA SER A 418 -29.20 -35.68 -16.09
C SER A 418 -28.88 -34.53 -15.10
N PRO A 419 -29.60 -34.42 -13.97
CA PRO A 419 -29.27 -33.44 -12.92
C PRO A 419 -28.16 -33.90 -11.97
N ALA A 420 -27.65 -35.13 -12.11
CA ALA A 420 -26.64 -35.70 -11.22
C ALA A 420 -25.35 -34.87 -11.24
N PRO A 421 -24.56 -34.85 -10.17
CA PRO A 421 -23.30 -34.11 -10.14
C PRO A 421 -22.39 -34.44 -11.34
N VAL A 422 -21.77 -33.41 -11.89
CA VAL A 422 -20.86 -33.56 -13.06
C VAL A 422 -19.53 -34.17 -12.58
N THR A 423 -19.09 -35.20 -13.29
CA THR A 423 -17.82 -35.88 -13.00
C THR A 423 -16.83 -35.70 -14.15
N ASP A 424 -15.62 -36.21 -13.99
CA ASP A 424 -14.62 -36.13 -15.06
C ASP A 424 -15.00 -36.99 -16.28
N ASP A 425 -15.88 -37.99 -16.10
CA ASP A 425 -16.44 -38.75 -17.23
C ASP A 425 -17.39 -37.91 -18.11
N ASP A 426 -17.99 -36.87 -17.51
CA ASP A 426 -18.86 -35.94 -18.26
C ASP A 426 -18.04 -34.87 -19.01
N ARG A 427 -16.79 -34.65 -18.59
CA ARG A 427 -15.93 -33.60 -19.14
C ARG A 427 -15.11 -34.10 -20.32
N ARG A 428 -14.61 -33.19 -21.12
CA ARG A 428 -13.73 -33.55 -22.24
C ARG A 428 -12.38 -34.08 -21.79
N THR A 429 -11.88 -33.51 -20.68
CA THR A 429 -10.66 -33.96 -19.96
C THR A 429 -10.87 -33.73 -18.47
N PRO A 430 -10.18 -34.45 -17.60
CA PRO A 430 -10.29 -34.21 -16.15
C PRO A 430 -9.94 -32.78 -15.75
N LEU A 431 -10.73 -32.24 -14.83
CA LEU A 431 -10.49 -30.89 -14.31
C LEU A 431 -9.34 -30.92 -13.28
N ARG A 432 -8.47 -29.93 -13.33
CA ARG A 432 -7.29 -29.80 -12.46
C ARG A 432 -7.26 -28.42 -11.81
N TYR A 433 -6.57 -28.33 -10.68
CA TYR A 433 -6.46 -27.09 -9.91
C TYR A 433 -5.81 -25.93 -10.70
N ASP A 434 -4.94 -26.26 -11.64
CA ASP A 434 -4.22 -25.26 -12.45
C ASP A 434 -4.99 -24.82 -13.69
N HIS A 435 -6.16 -25.43 -13.98
CA HIS A 435 -7.00 -24.97 -15.06
C HIS A 435 -7.64 -23.62 -14.70
N PRO A 436 -7.91 -22.76 -15.69
CA PRO A 436 -8.57 -21.48 -15.44
C PRO A 436 -9.98 -21.69 -14.87
N ALA A 437 -10.34 -20.91 -13.88
CA ALA A 437 -11.70 -20.84 -13.32
C ALA A 437 -12.45 -19.65 -13.93
N TYR A 438 -11.74 -18.53 -14.13
CA TYR A 438 -12.32 -17.35 -14.77
C TYR A 438 -11.25 -16.47 -15.42
N LEU A 439 -11.75 -15.59 -16.31
CA LEU A 439 -10.94 -14.55 -16.96
C LEU A 439 -11.68 -13.23 -16.75
N ILE A 440 -11.11 -12.32 -15.97
CA ILE A 440 -11.71 -11.01 -15.72
C ILE A 440 -10.82 -9.92 -16.32
N TYR A 441 -11.46 -8.94 -16.98
CA TYR A 441 -10.76 -7.84 -17.64
C TYR A 441 -10.63 -6.65 -16.69
N THR A 442 -9.40 -6.24 -16.45
CA THR A 442 -9.07 -5.05 -15.64
C THR A 442 -8.55 -3.93 -16.56
N SER A 443 -8.56 -2.69 -16.05
CA SER A 443 -8.02 -1.55 -16.79
C SER A 443 -6.50 -1.72 -16.98
N GLY A 444 -6.02 -1.50 -18.18
CA GLY A 444 -4.59 -1.56 -18.48
C GLY A 444 -3.97 -0.16 -18.46
N SER A 445 -2.70 -0.07 -18.08
CA SER A 445 -1.95 1.18 -18.13
C SER A 445 -1.83 1.76 -19.54
N THR A 446 -2.04 0.92 -20.56
CA THR A 446 -2.02 1.34 -21.98
C THR A 446 -3.39 1.79 -22.48
N GLY A 447 -4.40 1.84 -21.61
CA GLY A 447 -5.77 2.21 -21.98
C GLY A 447 -6.62 1.05 -22.50
N ARG A 448 -6.02 -0.08 -22.86
CA ARG A 448 -6.77 -1.27 -23.29
C ARG A 448 -6.92 -2.27 -22.14
N PRO A 449 -8.12 -2.88 -21.98
CA PRO A 449 -8.30 -3.87 -20.92
C PRO A 449 -7.37 -5.08 -21.08
N LYS A 450 -6.92 -5.61 -19.93
CA LYS A 450 -6.07 -6.83 -19.88
C LYS A 450 -6.85 -7.91 -19.14
N GLY A 451 -6.90 -9.11 -19.70
CA GLY A 451 -7.62 -10.23 -19.08
C GLY A 451 -6.72 -10.98 -18.10
N VAL A 452 -7.15 -11.10 -16.86
CA VAL A 452 -6.44 -11.82 -15.80
C VAL A 452 -7.00 -13.24 -15.74
N VAL A 453 -6.12 -14.26 -15.89
CA VAL A 453 -6.51 -15.67 -15.87
C VAL A 453 -6.28 -16.23 -14.47
N VAL A 454 -7.38 -16.47 -13.74
CA VAL A 454 -7.31 -17.04 -12.38
C VAL A 454 -7.69 -18.52 -12.43
N THR A 455 -6.96 -19.34 -11.65
CA THR A 455 -7.14 -20.79 -11.62
C THR A 455 -7.96 -21.23 -10.40
N HIS A 456 -8.36 -22.51 -10.36
CA HIS A 456 -9.09 -23.06 -9.21
C HIS A 456 -8.23 -23.07 -7.93
N ARG A 457 -6.90 -23.06 -8.05
CA ARG A 457 -5.98 -23.26 -6.93
C ARG A 457 -6.17 -22.23 -5.81
N GLY A 458 -6.29 -20.95 -6.15
CA GLY A 458 -6.42 -19.86 -5.15
C GLY A 458 -7.79 -19.78 -4.49
N LEU A 459 -8.82 -20.23 -5.19
CA LEU A 459 -10.21 -20.07 -4.73
C LEU A 459 -10.51 -20.87 -3.45
N THR A 460 -9.78 -21.96 -3.21
CA THR A 460 -9.94 -22.74 -1.96
C THR A 460 -9.49 -21.92 -0.74
N ASN A 461 -8.37 -21.21 -0.87
CA ASN A 461 -7.87 -20.37 0.21
C ASN A 461 -8.84 -19.23 0.51
N LEU A 462 -9.36 -18.59 -0.56
CA LEU A 462 -10.37 -17.55 -0.43
C LEU A 462 -11.61 -18.08 0.32
N ASN A 463 -12.07 -19.28 -0.05
CA ASN A 463 -13.22 -19.92 0.61
C ASN A 463 -12.96 -20.11 2.10
N ALA A 464 -11.76 -20.57 2.48
CA ALA A 464 -11.37 -20.80 3.87
C ALA A 464 -11.28 -19.45 4.62
N GLU A 465 -10.66 -18.45 4.02
CA GLU A 465 -10.52 -17.12 4.62
C GLU A 465 -11.89 -16.49 4.90
N VAL A 466 -12.76 -16.49 3.89
CA VAL A 466 -14.10 -15.91 3.98
C VAL A 466 -14.90 -16.59 5.10
N ARG A 467 -14.86 -17.91 5.14
CA ARG A 467 -15.64 -18.68 6.13
C ARG A 467 -15.17 -18.43 7.56
N GLU A 468 -13.87 -18.33 7.77
CA GLU A 468 -13.31 -18.16 9.11
C GLU A 468 -13.34 -16.70 9.58
N HIS A 469 -13.09 -15.76 8.68
CA HIS A 469 -12.91 -14.36 9.04
C HIS A 469 -14.25 -13.62 9.26
N PHE A 470 -15.28 -13.91 8.43
CA PHE A 470 -16.51 -13.12 8.42
C PHE A 470 -17.68 -13.75 9.16
N SER A 471 -17.46 -14.83 9.91
CA SER A 471 -18.47 -15.46 10.78
C SER A 471 -19.77 -15.83 10.03
N ILE A 472 -19.66 -16.27 8.79
CA ILE A 472 -20.83 -16.58 7.94
C ILE A 472 -21.41 -17.93 8.33
N THR A 473 -22.75 -17.98 8.47
CA THR A 473 -23.48 -19.21 8.77
C THR A 473 -24.57 -19.43 7.70
N HIS A 474 -25.20 -20.60 7.72
CA HIS A 474 -26.31 -20.94 6.81
C HIS A 474 -27.52 -19.98 6.97
N ARG A 475 -27.57 -19.22 8.05
CA ARG A 475 -28.65 -18.23 8.29
C ARG A 475 -28.34 -16.85 7.70
N ALA A 476 -27.13 -16.68 7.20
CA ALA A 476 -26.72 -15.38 6.65
C ALA A 476 -27.48 -15.08 5.35
N ARG A 477 -27.70 -13.79 5.12
CA ARG A 477 -28.22 -13.25 3.87
C ARG A 477 -27.15 -12.30 3.33
N VAL A 478 -26.54 -12.69 2.24
CA VAL A 478 -25.36 -12.00 1.67
C VAL A 478 -25.81 -11.20 0.45
N SER A 479 -25.50 -9.92 0.40
CA SER A 479 -25.83 -9.10 -0.76
C SER A 479 -24.96 -9.50 -1.98
N HIS A 480 -25.57 -9.45 -3.18
CA HIS A 480 -24.85 -9.55 -4.45
C HIS A 480 -25.03 -8.22 -5.18
N LEU A 481 -24.13 -7.28 -4.92
CA LEU A 481 -24.15 -5.91 -5.41
C LEU A 481 -23.12 -5.65 -6.50
N ALA A 482 -21.95 -6.31 -6.41
CA ALA A 482 -20.86 -6.10 -7.36
C ALA A 482 -21.25 -6.53 -8.78
N SER A 483 -20.82 -5.77 -9.78
CA SER A 483 -21.02 -6.16 -11.19
C SER A 483 -20.30 -7.49 -11.46
N PRO A 484 -20.91 -8.42 -12.22
CA PRO A 484 -20.23 -9.67 -12.59
C PRO A 484 -18.89 -9.48 -13.31
N SER A 485 -18.65 -8.30 -13.88
CA SER A 485 -17.39 -7.98 -14.56
C SER A 485 -16.23 -7.69 -13.60
N PHE A 486 -16.50 -7.61 -12.29
CA PHE A 486 -15.48 -7.47 -11.26
C PHE A 486 -15.42 -8.73 -10.41
N ASP A 487 -14.22 -9.11 -10.03
CA ASP A 487 -14.00 -10.31 -9.21
C ASP A 487 -14.60 -10.19 -7.80
N ALA A 488 -14.89 -8.99 -7.33
CA ALA A 488 -15.66 -8.75 -6.12
C ALA A 488 -17.02 -9.49 -6.14
N SER A 489 -17.62 -9.69 -7.34
CA SER A 489 -18.85 -10.48 -7.46
C SER A 489 -18.63 -11.94 -7.03
N LEU A 490 -17.46 -12.49 -7.30
CA LEU A 490 -17.11 -13.86 -6.88
C LEU A 490 -16.84 -13.93 -5.37
N PHE A 491 -16.34 -12.85 -4.79
CA PHE A 491 -16.20 -12.73 -3.34
C PHE A 491 -17.57 -12.86 -2.67
N GLU A 492 -18.58 -12.17 -3.23
CA GLU A 492 -19.96 -12.26 -2.71
C GLU A 492 -20.54 -13.67 -2.87
N LEU A 493 -20.31 -14.29 -4.03
CA LEU A 493 -20.73 -15.68 -4.26
C LEU A 493 -20.06 -16.62 -3.24
N THR A 494 -18.74 -16.50 -3.09
CA THR A 494 -17.98 -17.33 -2.15
C THR A 494 -18.52 -17.17 -0.73
N LYS A 495 -18.81 -15.94 -0.31
CA LYS A 495 -19.38 -15.67 1.02
C LYS A 495 -20.69 -16.43 1.26
N ALA A 496 -21.58 -16.45 0.28
CA ALA A 496 -22.87 -17.16 0.44
C ALA A 496 -22.66 -18.69 0.38
N PHE A 497 -21.95 -19.15 -0.62
CA PHE A 497 -21.89 -20.59 -0.91
C PHE A 497 -20.94 -21.36 0.01
N CYS A 498 -19.98 -20.72 0.69
CA CYS A 498 -19.08 -21.42 1.63
C CYS A 498 -19.79 -21.93 2.88
N ALA A 499 -20.98 -21.39 3.22
CA ALA A 499 -21.70 -21.70 4.47
C ALA A 499 -23.16 -22.13 4.24
N GLY A 500 -23.60 -22.26 3.00
CA GLY A 500 -24.99 -22.58 2.71
C GLY A 500 -25.95 -21.42 2.98
N ALA A 501 -25.47 -20.19 2.88
CA ALA A 501 -26.23 -18.97 3.10
C ALA A 501 -27.04 -18.56 1.85
N THR A 502 -27.96 -17.61 1.99
CA THR A 502 -28.71 -17.07 0.85
C THR A 502 -27.96 -15.90 0.22
N LEU A 503 -27.75 -15.98 -1.08
CA LEU A 503 -27.24 -14.87 -1.90
C LEU A 503 -28.44 -14.04 -2.35
N VAL A 504 -28.53 -12.79 -1.93
CA VAL A 504 -29.62 -11.88 -2.29
C VAL A 504 -29.14 -10.97 -3.41
N ILE A 505 -29.69 -11.12 -4.59
CA ILE A 505 -29.26 -10.39 -5.78
C ILE A 505 -29.90 -9.00 -5.78
N VAL A 506 -29.07 -7.97 -5.83
CA VAL A 506 -29.50 -6.58 -5.93
C VAL A 506 -29.74 -6.25 -7.41
N PRO A 507 -30.88 -5.64 -7.78
CA PRO A 507 -31.15 -5.29 -9.19
C PRO A 507 -30.00 -4.52 -9.83
N PRO A 508 -29.68 -4.81 -11.10
CA PRO A 508 -28.54 -4.19 -11.78
C PRO A 508 -28.55 -2.66 -11.84
N SER A 509 -29.76 -2.06 -11.76
CA SER A 509 -29.92 -0.60 -11.77
C SER A 509 -29.55 0.08 -10.44
N VAL A 510 -29.38 -0.69 -9.35
CA VAL A 510 -29.16 -0.14 -8.01
C VAL A 510 -27.67 -0.21 -7.66
N TYR A 511 -27.10 0.97 -7.31
CA TYR A 511 -25.67 1.09 -7.02
C TYR A 511 -25.39 1.72 -5.65
N GLY A 512 -26.40 2.37 -5.02
CA GLY A 512 -26.22 3.06 -3.73
C GLY A 512 -27.49 3.82 -3.33
N GLY A 513 -27.33 4.76 -2.40
CA GLY A 513 -28.39 5.66 -1.96
C GLY A 513 -29.53 4.96 -1.23
N GLU A 514 -30.64 5.68 -1.04
CA GLU A 514 -31.81 5.17 -0.28
C GLU A 514 -32.40 3.91 -0.92
N GLU A 515 -32.29 3.74 -2.23
CA GLU A 515 -32.82 2.54 -2.88
C GLU A 515 -32.06 1.28 -2.44
N LEU A 516 -30.71 1.37 -2.36
CA LEU A 516 -29.91 0.26 -1.84
C LEU A 516 -30.22 0.05 -0.35
N ALA A 517 -30.28 1.13 0.45
CA ALA A 517 -30.62 1.02 1.88
C ALA A 517 -31.97 0.32 2.09
N ARG A 518 -32.98 0.63 1.26
CA ARG A 518 -34.29 -0.02 1.32
C ARG A 518 -34.18 -1.52 1.06
N ILE A 519 -33.43 -1.92 0.02
CA ILE A 519 -33.24 -3.34 -0.31
C ILE A 519 -32.50 -4.06 0.84
N LEU A 520 -31.44 -3.46 1.38
CA LEU A 520 -30.70 -4.06 2.50
C LEU A 520 -31.61 -4.32 3.69
N ARG A 521 -32.54 -3.39 3.95
CA ARG A 521 -33.50 -3.48 5.06
C ARG A 521 -34.61 -4.53 4.78
N GLU A 522 -35.27 -4.42 3.62
CA GLU A 522 -36.39 -5.29 3.26
C GLU A 522 -35.96 -6.75 3.11
N GLU A 523 -34.80 -6.97 2.51
CA GLU A 523 -34.25 -8.31 2.32
C GLU A 523 -33.49 -8.80 3.56
N ARG A 524 -33.43 -8.00 4.64
CA ARG A 524 -32.81 -8.35 5.92
C ARG A 524 -31.36 -8.85 5.72
N ILE A 525 -30.59 -8.08 4.95
CA ILE A 525 -29.18 -8.42 4.64
C ILE A 525 -28.36 -8.39 5.93
N THR A 526 -27.60 -9.47 6.17
CA THR A 526 -26.73 -9.58 7.35
C THR A 526 -25.26 -9.33 7.02
N HIS A 527 -24.87 -9.60 5.77
CA HIS A 527 -23.47 -9.48 5.30
C HIS A 527 -23.47 -8.74 3.96
N ALA A 528 -22.72 -7.65 3.89
CA ALA A 528 -22.59 -6.88 2.65
C ALA A 528 -21.13 -6.61 2.29
N PHE A 529 -20.88 -6.58 0.99
CA PHE A 529 -19.67 -6.01 0.41
C PHE A 529 -20.09 -4.73 -0.32
N VAL A 530 -19.47 -3.59 0.02
CA VAL A 530 -19.88 -2.28 -0.55
C VAL A 530 -18.60 -1.43 -0.72
N THR A 531 -18.44 -0.78 -1.87
CA THR A 531 -17.31 0.15 -2.01
C THR A 531 -17.49 1.35 -1.08
N PRO A 532 -16.39 1.95 -0.58
CA PRO A 532 -16.49 3.16 0.25
C PRO A 532 -17.38 4.25 -0.33
N THR A 533 -17.29 4.52 -1.62
CA THR A 533 -18.13 5.54 -2.29
C THR A 533 -19.62 5.18 -2.20
N ALA A 534 -19.99 3.93 -2.48
CA ALA A 534 -21.39 3.50 -2.39
C ALA A 534 -21.87 3.55 -0.93
N LEU A 535 -21.05 3.11 0.03
CA LEU A 535 -21.37 3.13 1.45
C LEU A 535 -21.60 4.56 1.97
N ALA A 536 -20.79 5.51 1.51
CA ALA A 536 -20.94 6.93 1.89
C ALA A 536 -22.31 7.50 1.51
N SER A 537 -22.93 6.95 0.46
CA SER A 537 -24.25 7.39 -0.02
C SER A 537 -25.42 6.83 0.82
N LEU A 538 -25.15 5.92 1.77
CA LEU A 538 -26.19 5.28 2.58
C LEU A 538 -26.26 5.88 3.98
N ASP A 539 -27.42 5.68 4.65
CA ASP A 539 -27.58 5.99 6.06
C ASP A 539 -27.64 4.67 6.84
N PRO A 540 -26.81 4.49 7.89
CA PRO A 540 -26.87 3.27 8.70
C PRO A 540 -28.16 3.09 9.50
N ALA A 541 -28.98 4.12 9.63
CA ALA A 541 -30.24 4.05 10.40
C ALA A 541 -31.19 3.00 9.83
N GLY A 542 -31.69 2.12 10.69
CA GLY A 542 -32.64 1.07 10.32
C GLY A 542 -32.00 -0.13 9.61
N LEU A 543 -30.67 -0.22 9.59
CA LEU A 543 -29.93 -1.37 9.04
C LEU A 543 -29.37 -2.24 10.17
N ASP A 544 -30.19 -2.53 11.18
CA ASP A 544 -29.77 -3.25 12.40
C ASP A 544 -29.42 -4.72 12.15
N GLU A 545 -29.97 -5.32 11.08
CA GLU A 545 -29.64 -6.70 10.71
C GLU A 545 -28.29 -6.81 10.01
N LEU A 546 -27.75 -5.70 9.47
CA LEU A 546 -26.45 -5.69 8.79
C LEU A 546 -25.34 -5.79 9.85
N ARG A 547 -24.84 -6.99 10.05
CA ARG A 547 -23.89 -7.33 11.12
C ARG A 547 -22.44 -7.31 10.66
N VAL A 548 -22.20 -7.65 9.39
CA VAL A 548 -20.85 -7.71 8.83
C VAL A 548 -20.81 -6.88 7.55
N LEU A 549 -19.88 -5.94 7.53
CA LEU A 549 -19.68 -5.03 6.41
C LEU A 549 -18.22 -5.12 5.96
N VAL A 550 -18.00 -5.42 4.70
CA VAL A 550 -16.65 -5.43 4.10
C VAL A 550 -16.59 -4.30 3.08
N VAL A 551 -15.60 -3.44 3.22
CA VAL A 551 -15.31 -2.42 2.21
C VAL A 551 -14.02 -2.78 1.48
N ALA A 552 -13.92 -2.48 0.19
CA ALA A 552 -12.70 -2.70 -0.60
C ALA A 552 -12.81 -1.99 -1.96
N GLY A 553 -11.73 -2.00 -2.71
CA GLY A 553 -11.67 -1.47 -4.07
C GLY A 553 -11.39 0.03 -4.14
N GLU A 554 -11.47 0.74 -3.03
CA GLU A 554 -11.20 2.18 -2.91
C GLU A 554 -10.65 2.45 -1.52
N ALA A 555 -9.95 3.59 -1.34
CA ALA A 555 -9.48 4.00 -0.02
C ALA A 555 -10.68 4.25 0.90
N CYS A 556 -10.64 3.69 2.11
CA CYS A 556 -11.71 3.85 3.09
C CYS A 556 -11.39 5.02 4.03
N PRO A 557 -12.15 6.13 4.00
CA PRO A 557 -11.89 7.25 4.90
C PRO A 557 -12.22 6.89 6.36
N PRO A 558 -11.44 7.38 7.34
CA PRO A 558 -11.72 7.10 8.76
C PRO A 558 -13.14 7.52 9.19
N GLU A 559 -13.66 8.62 8.67
CA GLU A 559 -15.00 9.11 8.99
C GLU A 559 -16.08 8.09 8.61
N LEU A 560 -15.81 7.27 7.61
CA LEU A 560 -16.73 6.21 7.19
C LEU A 560 -16.72 5.08 8.24
N VAL A 561 -15.54 4.77 8.79
CA VAL A 561 -15.41 3.78 9.87
C VAL A 561 -16.13 4.29 11.12
N ASP A 562 -15.93 5.55 11.49
CA ASP A 562 -16.59 6.17 12.65
C ASP A 562 -18.11 6.07 12.55
N ARG A 563 -18.65 6.24 11.34
CA ARG A 563 -20.10 6.22 11.07
C ARG A 563 -20.66 4.80 11.00
N TRP A 564 -19.93 3.84 10.46
CA TRP A 564 -20.46 2.53 10.12
C TRP A 564 -20.03 1.39 11.04
N ALA A 565 -18.89 1.48 11.72
CA ALA A 565 -18.42 0.38 12.58
C ALA A 565 -19.24 0.21 13.88
N PRO A 566 -19.81 1.27 14.49
CA PRO A 566 -20.60 1.05 15.70
C PRO A 566 -21.76 0.06 15.51
N GLY A 567 -21.80 -0.97 16.34
CA GLY A 567 -22.87 -1.98 16.35
C GLY A 567 -22.70 -3.11 15.35
N ARG A 568 -21.61 -3.14 14.56
CA ARG A 568 -21.35 -4.21 13.59
C ARG A 568 -19.86 -4.50 13.46
N HIS A 569 -19.53 -5.56 12.78
CA HIS A 569 -18.14 -5.87 12.40
C HIS A 569 -17.87 -5.23 11.04
N MET A 570 -16.81 -4.43 10.97
CA MET A 570 -16.44 -3.75 9.73
C MET A 570 -15.00 -4.08 9.35
N TYR A 571 -14.79 -4.47 8.12
CA TYR A 571 -13.48 -4.90 7.61
C TYR A 571 -13.13 -4.15 6.34
N ASN A 572 -11.84 -3.93 6.14
CA ASN A 572 -11.29 -3.38 4.90
C ASN A 572 -10.51 -4.48 4.20
N GLY A 573 -10.98 -4.90 3.04
CA GLY A 573 -10.32 -5.93 2.23
C GLY A 573 -9.44 -5.33 1.14
N TYR A 574 -8.36 -6.00 0.84
CA TYR A 574 -7.47 -5.61 -0.24
C TYR A 574 -7.04 -6.85 -1.02
N GLY A 575 -6.99 -6.70 -2.34
CA GLY A 575 -6.44 -7.73 -3.21
C GLY A 575 -6.61 -7.34 -4.67
N PRO A 576 -5.55 -7.48 -5.47
CA PRO A 576 -5.67 -7.29 -6.91
C PRO A 576 -6.24 -8.55 -7.57
N SER A 577 -6.92 -8.38 -8.70
CA SER A 577 -7.45 -9.53 -9.48
C SER A 577 -6.36 -10.54 -9.82
N GLU A 578 -5.12 -10.08 -9.95
CA GLU A 578 -3.95 -10.91 -10.24
C GLU A 578 -3.56 -11.85 -9.10
N ALA A 579 -4.21 -11.70 -7.92
CA ALA A 579 -3.94 -12.55 -6.76
C ALA A 579 -5.25 -13.08 -6.13
N THR A 580 -6.22 -13.41 -6.97
CA THR A 580 -7.49 -14.07 -6.60
C THR A 580 -8.27 -13.31 -5.53
N ILE A 581 -8.66 -12.07 -5.87
CA ILE A 581 -9.67 -11.24 -5.18
C ILE A 581 -9.18 -10.62 -3.88
N GLU A 582 -8.79 -11.42 -2.89
CA GLU A 582 -8.48 -10.90 -1.54
C GLU A 582 -7.20 -11.54 -1.02
N THR A 583 -6.21 -10.70 -0.76
CA THR A 583 -4.91 -11.14 -0.24
C THR A 583 -4.66 -10.65 1.18
N SER A 584 -5.38 -9.61 1.60
CA SER A 584 -5.23 -9.01 2.93
C SER A 584 -6.58 -8.53 3.43
N VAL A 585 -6.82 -8.67 4.73
CA VAL A 585 -8.05 -8.20 5.39
C VAL A 585 -7.65 -7.52 6.69
N SER A 586 -8.23 -6.35 6.95
CA SER A 586 -7.97 -5.63 8.20
C SER A 586 -8.52 -6.41 9.41
N PRO A 587 -7.96 -6.17 10.59
CA PRO A 587 -8.70 -6.49 11.81
C PRO A 587 -10.06 -5.78 11.81
N ASP A 588 -10.98 -6.23 12.68
CA ASP A 588 -12.29 -5.59 12.85
C ASP A 588 -12.10 -4.10 13.19
N MET A 589 -12.43 -3.23 12.24
CA MET A 589 -12.19 -1.78 12.37
C MET A 589 -13.07 -1.15 13.45
N ARG A 590 -12.52 -0.19 14.17
CA ARG A 590 -13.19 0.55 15.24
C ARG A 590 -13.00 2.06 15.05
N PRO A 591 -13.92 2.89 15.56
CA PRO A 591 -13.70 4.34 15.55
C PRO A 591 -12.33 4.70 16.18
N ASP A 592 -11.75 5.76 15.70
CA ASP A 592 -10.46 6.29 16.19
C ASP A 592 -9.26 5.36 15.97
N THR A 593 -9.40 4.31 15.13
CA THR A 593 -8.25 3.46 14.78
C THR A 593 -7.75 3.79 13.36
N THR A 594 -6.47 3.55 13.14
CA THR A 594 -5.89 3.72 11.78
C THR A 594 -6.51 2.70 10.82
N VAL A 595 -6.96 3.17 9.69
CA VAL A 595 -7.52 2.30 8.65
C VAL A 595 -6.35 1.62 7.91
N THR A 596 -6.31 0.30 7.97
CA THR A 596 -5.30 -0.52 7.28
C THR A 596 -5.99 -1.51 6.34
N VAL A 597 -5.21 -2.18 5.51
CA VAL A 597 -5.71 -3.30 4.71
C VAL A 597 -5.39 -4.65 5.37
N GLY A 598 -4.82 -4.61 6.57
CA GLY A 598 -4.52 -5.81 7.34
C GLY A 598 -3.20 -6.46 6.97
N GLY A 599 -3.12 -7.76 7.17
CA GLY A 599 -1.96 -8.57 6.80
C GLY A 599 -2.36 -9.73 5.89
N PRO A 600 -1.39 -10.52 5.45
CA PRO A 600 -1.65 -11.54 4.42
C PRO A 600 -2.65 -12.62 4.86
N ALA A 601 -3.58 -12.91 3.95
CA ALA A 601 -4.62 -13.93 4.10
C ALA A 601 -4.05 -15.36 3.99
N ILE A 602 -4.90 -16.37 4.18
CA ILE A 602 -4.53 -17.79 4.10
C ILE A 602 -3.84 -18.09 2.76
N GLY A 603 -2.65 -18.68 2.83
CA GLY A 603 -1.91 -19.14 1.66
C GLY A 603 -1.15 -18.06 0.90
N PHE A 604 -1.11 -16.83 1.45
CA PHE A 604 -0.35 -15.73 0.86
C PHE A 604 0.83 -15.35 1.73
N HIS A 605 1.81 -14.71 1.10
CA HIS A 605 2.81 -13.94 1.82
C HIS A 605 3.05 -12.64 1.05
N GLU A 606 3.45 -11.63 1.79
CA GLU A 606 3.60 -10.26 1.31
C GLU A 606 4.95 -9.71 1.73
N VAL A 607 5.52 -8.86 0.88
CA VAL A 607 6.75 -8.13 1.21
C VAL A 607 6.65 -6.74 0.61
N VAL A 608 7.18 -5.75 1.35
CA VAL A 608 7.23 -4.37 0.87
C VAL A 608 8.68 -4.07 0.50
N LEU A 609 8.91 -3.69 -0.76
CA LEU A 609 10.26 -3.56 -1.32
C LEU A 609 10.50 -2.14 -1.86
N ASP A 610 11.76 -1.72 -1.79
CA ASP A 610 12.23 -0.47 -2.42
C ASP A 610 12.45 -0.69 -3.94
N GLU A 611 12.92 0.35 -4.63
CA GLU A 611 13.20 0.30 -6.07
C GLU A 611 14.32 -0.69 -6.44
N ARG A 612 15.12 -1.12 -5.46
CA ARG A 612 16.20 -2.10 -5.64
C ARG A 612 15.77 -3.51 -5.26
N LEU A 613 14.47 -3.71 -4.98
CA LEU A 613 13.87 -4.99 -4.58
C LEU A 613 14.39 -5.49 -3.23
N ARG A 614 14.66 -4.56 -2.29
CA ARG A 614 15.08 -4.89 -0.93
C ARG A 614 13.96 -4.58 0.05
N PRO A 615 13.77 -5.39 1.08
CA PRO A 615 12.77 -5.08 2.11
C PRO A 615 13.01 -3.72 2.74
N VAL A 616 11.93 -2.99 3.00
CA VAL A 616 12.01 -1.69 3.67
C VAL A 616 11.70 -1.85 5.16
N PRO A 617 12.21 -0.94 6.02
CA PRO A 617 11.88 -0.97 7.44
C PRO A 617 10.40 -0.68 7.72
N ILE A 618 9.94 -1.05 8.92
CA ILE A 618 8.60 -0.68 9.41
C ILE A 618 8.42 0.85 9.29
N GLY A 619 7.25 1.26 8.81
CA GLY A 619 6.89 2.66 8.63
C GLY A 619 7.38 3.29 7.33
N VAL A 620 8.32 2.64 6.64
CA VAL A 620 8.88 3.18 5.40
C VAL A 620 8.03 2.73 4.21
N ALA A 621 7.77 3.65 3.29
CA ALA A 621 7.00 3.38 2.09
C ALA A 621 7.80 2.51 1.10
N GLY A 622 7.10 1.57 0.46
CA GLY A 622 7.68 0.73 -0.59
C GLY A 622 6.58 0.13 -1.44
N GLU A 623 6.95 -0.57 -2.50
CA GLU A 623 5.99 -1.25 -3.37
C GLU A 623 5.63 -2.61 -2.78
N LEU A 624 4.32 -2.91 -2.74
CA LEU A 624 3.82 -4.20 -2.24
C LEU A 624 4.00 -5.29 -3.29
N TYR A 625 4.56 -6.42 -2.87
CA TYR A 625 4.65 -7.65 -3.66
C TYR A 625 3.91 -8.75 -2.94
N ILE A 626 3.15 -9.55 -3.68
CA ILE A 626 2.28 -10.61 -3.15
C ILE A 626 2.67 -11.94 -3.78
N ALA A 627 2.80 -12.99 -2.96
CA ALA A 627 3.07 -14.33 -3.46
C ALA A 627 2.20 -15.35 -2.74
N GLY A 628 2.04 -16.53 -3.34
CA GLY A 628 1.25 -17.59 -2.74
C GLY A 628 0.39 -18.35 -3.72
N ALA A 629 -0.41 -19.27 -3.18
CA ALA A 629 -1.23 -20.18 -3.96
C ALA A 629 -2.33 -19.52 -4.78
N GLY A 630 -2.72 -18.27 -4.41
CA GLY A 630 -3.75 -17.51 -5.09
C GLY A 630 -3.28 -16.67 -6.27
N LEU A 631 -1.98 -16.71 -6.62
CA LEU A 631 -1.50 -15.95 -7.77
C LEU A 631 -2.16 -16.43 -9.06
N ALA A 632 -2.62 -15.49 -9.89
CA ALA A 632 -3.15 -15.79 -11.20
C ALA A 632 -2.10 -16.45 -12.10
N ARG A 633 -2.57 -17.16 -13.12
CA ARG A 633 -1.68 -17.72 -14.14
C ARG A 633 -0.89 -16.60 -14.82
N GLY A 634 -1.53 -15.45 -15.04
CA GLY A 634 -0.97 -14.28 -15.69
C GLY A 634 -2.04 -13.60 -16.56
N TYR A 635 -1.58 -12.74 -17.46
CA TYR A 635 -2.47 -12.02 -18.38
C TYR A 635 -2.68 -12.81 -19.66
N HIS A 636 -3.94 -12.96 -20.04
CA HIS A 636 -4.33 -13.71 -21.23
C HIS A 636 -3.63 -13.17 -22.49
N ARG A 637 -2.88 -14.03 -23.19
CA ARG A 637 -2.18 -13.69 -24.43
C ARG A 637 -1.26 -12.46 -24.33
N ARG A 638 -0.75 -12.18 -23.12
CA ARG A 638 0.18 -11.07 -22.87
C ARG A 638 1.42 -11.59 -22.11
N PRO A 639 2.27 -12.40 -22.74
CA PRO A 639 3.43 -12.98 -22.02
C PRO A 639 4.43 -11.93 -21.53
N GLU A 640 4.64 -10.85 -22.31
CA GLU A 640 5.57 -9.78 -21.92
C GLU A 640 5.08 -9.05 -20.65
N LEU A 641 3.79 -8.71 -20.64
CA LEU A 641 3.19 -8.06 -19.45
C LEU A 641 3.20 -9.02 -18.27
N THR A 642 2.92 -10.30 -18.49
CA THR A 642 2.98 -11.32 -17.43
C THR A 642 4.37 -11.38 -16.83
N ALA A 643 5.42 -11.46 -17.66
CA ALA A 643 6.80 -11.55 -17.19
C ALA A 643 7.25 -10.29 -16.42
N SER A 644 6.69 -9.12 -16.77
CA SER A 644 7.06 -7.87 -16.09
C SER A 644 6.37 -7.68 -14.75
N ARG A 645 5.25 -8.38 -14.51
CA ARG A 645 4.46 -8.23 -13.28
C ARG A 645 4.53 -9.45 -12.36
N PHE A 646 4.64 -10.66 -12.91
CA PHE A 646 4.78 -11.91 -12.15
C PHE A 646 6.26 -12.30 -12.19
N VAL A 647 7.01 -11.79 -11.21
CA VAL A 647 8.48 -11.91 -11.16
C VAL A 647 8.88 -13.08 -10.25
N ALA A 648 10.16 -13.48 -10.28
CA ALA A 648 10.66 -14.52 -9.40
C ALA A 648 10.52 -14.11 -7.92
N ASP A 649 10.17 -15.05 -7.08
CA ASP A 649 10.02 -14.82 -5.63
C ASP A 649 11.30 -15.28 -4.91
N PRO A 650 12.15 -14.34 -4.45
CA PRO A 650 13.37 -14.74 -3.72
C PRO A 650 13.11 -15.22 -2.30
N PHE A 651 11.89 -15.06 -1.79
CA PHE A 651 11.50 -15.45 -0.43
C PHE A 651 10.72 -16.78 -0.39
N GLY A 652 10.42 -17.33 -1.56
CA GLY A 652 9.67 -18.58 -1.74
C GLY A 652 10.56 -19.74 -2.15
N ALA A 653 9.94 -20.86 -2.55
CA ALA A 653 10.66 -22.01 -3.07
C ALA A 653 11.14 -21.75 -4.51
N PRO A 654 12.21 -22.43 -4.96
CA PRO A 654 12.67 -22.27 -6.34
C PRO A 654 11.57 -22.47 -7.37
N GLY A 655 11.37 -21.50 -8.25
CA GLY A 655 10.35 -21.52 -9.29
C GLY A 655 9.05 -20.82 -8.90
N GLU A 656 8.92 -20.39 -7.65
CA GLU A 656 7.77 -19.59 -7.23
C GLU A 656 7.86 -18.16 -7.75
N ARG A 657 6.69 -17.52 -7.82
CA ARG A 657 6.55 -16.17 -8.35
C ARG A 657 5.87 -15.27 -7.32
N MET A 658 6.17 -13.98 -7.42
CA MET A 658 5.42 -12.95 -6.70
C MET A 658 4.85 -11.96 -7.71
N TYR A 659 3.71 -11.36 -7.38
CA TYR A 659 3.05 -10.35 -8.20
C TYR A 659 3.46 -8.97 -7.73
N ARG A 660 3.95 -8.16 -8.66
CA ARG A 660 4.33 -6.77 -8.46
C ARG A 660 3.08 -5.90 -8.61
N THR A 661 2.52 -5.43 -7.49
CA THR A 661 1.20 -4.76 -7.49
C THR A 661 1.24 -3.38 -8.15
N GLY A 662 2.28 -2.60 -7.91
CA GLY A 662 2.34 -1.19 -8.26
C GLY A 662 1.73 -0.30 -7.17
N ASP A 663 1.33 -0.87 -6.06
CA ASP A 663 0.76 -0.13 -4.93
C ASP A 663 1.85 0.21 -3.91
N VAL A 664 1.88 1.46 -3.47
CA VAL A 664 2.83 1.92 -2.44
C VAL A 664 2.13 1.83 -1.08
N VAL A 665 2.80 1.13 -0.18
CA VAL A 665 2.27 0.81 1.15
C VAL A 665 3.40 0.94 2.18
N ARG A 666 3.04 0.80 3.47
CA ARG A 666 4.04 0.67 4.55
C ARG A 666 3.57 -0.33 5.60
N TRP A 667 4.53 -1.05 6.19
CA TRP A 667 4.26 -1.92 7.34
C TRP A 667 4.06 -1.09 8.60
N ARG A 668 3.10 -1.45 9.40
CA ARG A 668 2.94 -0.93 10.76
C ARG A 668 3.59 -1.88 11.76
N THR A 669 3.82 -1.37 12.97
CA THR A 669 4.45 -2.15 14.05
C THR A 669 3.62 -3.38 14.48
N ASP A 670 2.32 -3.34 14.23
CA ASP A 670 1.41 -4.47 14.54
C ASP A 670 1.35 -5.53 13.42
N GLY A 671 2.13 -5.36 12.37
CA GLY A 671 2.18 -6.31 11.24
C GLY A 671 1.08 -6.10 10.21
N THR A 672 0.31 -5.02 10.31
CA THR A 672 -0.68 -4.68 9.28
C THR A 672 -0.06 -3.75 8.22
N VAL A 673 -0.68 -3.72 7.05
CA VAL A 673 -0.27 -2.87 5.90
C VAL A 673 -1.17 -1.64 5.85
N GLU A 674 -0.56 -0.46 5.77
CA GLU A 674 -1.24 0.80 5.52
C GLU A 674 -1.01 1.20 4.06
N TYR A 675 -2.10 1.54 3.36
CA TYR A 675 -2.06 1.96 1.95
C TYR A 675 -1.73 3.45 1.86
N UNK A 676 -0.56 3.63 1.12
CA UNK A 676 -0.15 4.94 1.04
C UNK A 676 -0.72 5.60 -0.15
N UNK A 677 -0.64 5.10 -1.39
CA UNK A 677 -1.09 5.67 -2.60
C UNK A 677 -0.95 4.66 -3.70
N UNK A 678 -1.41 4.87 -4.67
CA UNK A 678 -1.17 4.13 -5.83
C UNK A 678 0.06 4.64 -6.46
N UNK A 679 0.73 4.01 -6.61
CA UNK A 679 1.86 4.35 -7.25
C UNK A 679 1.52 4.82 -8.57
N ALA A 680 1.52 5.98 -8.69
CA ALA A 680 1.48 6.56 -10.02
C ALA A 680 2.69 6.02 -10.77
N SER A 681 2.48 5.33 -11.87
CA SER A 681 3.60 4.77 -12.66
C SER A 681 4.66 5.87 -12.87
N ALA A 682 5.89 5.60 -12.55
CA ALA A 682 7.01 6.57 -12.55
C ALA A 682 7.29 7.21 -13.92
N SER A 683 6.46 6.94 -14.91
CA SER A 683 6.60 7.52 -16.26
C SER A 683 5.83 8.82 -16.48
N ASN A 684 5.06 9.32 -15.49
CA ASN A 684 4.22 10.52 -15.70
C ASN A 684 4.50 11.70 -14.78
N SER A 685 5.54 11.65 -13.93
CA SER A 685 5.86 12.78 -13.05
C SER A 685 6.57 13.96 -13.77
N ALA A 686 6.80 13.86 -15.08
CA ALA A 686 7.55 14.89 -15.81
C ALA A 686 6.68 15.91 -16.56
N ARG A 687 5.35 15.80 -16.54
CA ARG A 687 4.50 16.79 -17.25
C ARG A 687 3.13 16.96 -16.61
N SER A 688 3.04 17.77 -15.56
CA SER A 688 1.77 18.40 -15.19
C SER A 688 2.02 19.83 -14.79
N THR A 689 2.10 20.68 -15.79
CA THR A 689 1.90 22.11 -15.60
C THR A 689 0.39 22.31 -15.37
N PRO A 690 -0.04 22.91 -14.28
CA PRO A 690 -1.47 23.17 -14.09
C PRO A 690 -1.99 24.11 -15.18
N PRO A 691 -3.21 23.91 -15.66
CA PRO A 691 -3.78 24.82 -16.65
C PRO A 691 -3.98 26.21 -16.04
N SER A 692 -3.56 27.22 -16.76
CA SER A 692 -3.77 28.62 -16.37
C SER A 692 -5.27 28.91 -16.22
N PRO A 693 -5.69 29.68 -15.23
CA PRO A 693 -7.10 29.97 -15.06
C PRO A 693 -7.64 30.79 -16.26
N LEU A 694 -8.69 30.25 -16.83
CA LEU A 694 -9.41 30.95 -17.91
C LEU A 694 -9.99 32.29 -17.38
N THR A 695 -9.51 33.39 -17.92
CA THR A 695 -10.10 34.69 -17.67
C THR A 695 -11.50 34.71 -18.28
N THR A 696 -12.51 34.72 -17.44
CA THR A 696 -13.88 34.96 -17.87
C THR A 696 -14.02 36.44 -18.19
N THR A 697 -14.08 36.77 -19.48
CA THR A 697 -14.55 38.10 -19.92
C THR A 697 -16.08 38.03 -19.98
N SER A 698 -16.74 38.74 -19.11
CA SER A 698 -18.18 38.93 -19.19
C SER A 698 -18.50 39.91 -20.34
N PRO A 699 -19.48 39.63 -21.19
CA PRO A 699 -19.92 40.59 -22.18
C PRO A 699 -20.82 41.61 -21.51
N SER A 700 -20.52 42.87 -21.72
CA SER A 700 -21.38 44.00 -21.36
C SER A 700 -22.56 44.10 -22.34
N ARG A 701 -23.76 44.14 -21.79
CA ARG A 701 -25.11 44.42 -22.24
C ARG A 701 -26.07 43.25 -22.13
#